data_ad95c66242d924a09a0ec131bbdd9314
#
_entry.id   ad95c66242d924a09a0ec131bbdd9314
#
_cell.length_a   1.000
_cell.length_b   1.000
_cell.length_c   1.000
_cell.angle_alpha   90.00
_cell.angle_beta   90.00
_cell.angle_gamma   90.00
#
_symmetry.space_group_name_H-M   'P 1'
#
loop_
_entity.id
_entity.type
_entity.pdbx_description
1 polymer ?
#
loop_
_entity_poly.entity_id
_entity_poly.type
_entity_poly.pdbx_seq_one_letter_code
_entity_poly.pdbx_strand_id
1 'polypeptide(L)'
;MKRILTLVLAMLLCLSGAALAEEPAEEACSLYIRPIPGLAEDFIFGMDVSSVLSLEAAGVKYYDYDGTERDLFELLAENGVNYIRVRVWVDPFDADGNGYGGGNCDINVAREIGLRATANGMKLLVDFHYSDFWADPAKQMAPKAWKSSRTRAKQLKEYTLESLTLLKEAGVDVGMVQLGNESNNGLAGEKTWGKITTLMSAGAEAVREVYPEALIAVHFANPENAGNYAAYAQRLNDANVDYDVFATSYYPYWHGSLDNLKAVLTHVKDTYGKQVMVAETSYAWTIEDGDFSGNTIGDGGAYEKPYPFTLQGQVNHLGDVTQAMHDIGGIGVFYWEGAWVPVPGGSWEANSALWEQYGAGWASSYAADYDPADAGKYYGGCACDNQTLFDFSGKALESLRFFNLVRSGNIVPVKADAIDDTTLMIDLTEEVVLPDTVNAVMNDNTRQAVPVVWEAYDAAAMKAGGVQTYTIRGTADGMPATCQVAMIRYNYLRNWSFEDADNGEWVANNIGGCEQLYIEEKKTDSVTGTKHYHFYSAAAGTVEFTLEQNLTDLPAGRYDYELAIMGGDGGETDIYTYVKVNGTEVARQASTITSYNVWDVPVINGVEVAEGDTVTVGVYVKCSGSGNGAWGKIDDVKLNAAE
;
A
#
# COMPACT_ATOMS: atom_id res chain seq x y z
N MET A 1 78.05 -20.58 30.89
CA MET A 1 76.60 -20.57 31.23
C MET A 1 75.99 -19.17 31.29
N LYS A 2 76.68 -18.12 31.67
CA LYS A 2 76.09 -16.76 31.76
C LYS A 2 75.82 -16.07 30.37
N ARG A 3 76.45 -16.48 29.26
CA ARG A 3 76.27 -15.88 27.92
C ARG A 3 75.14 -16.52 27.08
N ILE A 4 74.72 -17.75 27.48
CA ILE A 4 73.62 -18.47 26.84
C ILE A 4 72.26 -18.03 27.38
N LEU A 5 72.24 -17.63 28.68
CA LEU A 5 71.02 -17.16 29.34
C LEU A 5 70.55 -15.75 28.81
N THR A 6 71.52 -14.90 28.38
CA THR A 6 71.23 -13.56 27.86
C THR A 6 70.67 -13.58 26.43
N LEU A 7 71.01 -14.59 25.63
CA LEU A 7 70.48 -14.72 24.26
C LEU A 7 69.04 -15.32 24.25
N VAL A 8 68.72 -16.21 25.20
CA VAL A 8 67.35 -16.76 25.33
C VAL A 8 66.36 -15.72 25.86
N LEU A 9 66.85 -14.82 26.76
CA LEU A 9 66.00 -13.73 27.28
C LEU A 9 65.76 -12.62 26.23
N ALA A 10 66.73 -12.38 25.33
CA ALA A 10 66.58 -11.42 24.24
C ALA A 10 65.67 -11.92 23.11
N MET A 11 65.61 -13.26 22.86
CA MET A 11 64.68 -13.86 21.91
C MET A 11 63.23 -13.94 22.46
N LEU A 12 63.06 -14.04 23.77
CA LEU A 12 61.73 -14.04 24.40
C LEU A 12 61.11 -12.62 24.51
N LEU A 13 61.93 -11.56 24.42
CA LEU A 13 61.49 -10.17 24.43
C LEU A 13 61.20 -9.59 23.01
N CYS A 14 61.64 -10.28 21.94
CA CYS A 14 61.29 -9.92 20.58
C CYS A 14 60.00 -10.59 20.03
N LEU A 15 59.39 -11.49 20.81
CA LEU A 15 58.12 -12.19 20.44
C LEU A 15 56.89 -11.59 21.13
N SER A 16 57.02 -10.51 21.91
CA SER A 16 55.90 -9.85 22.60
C SER A 16 55.52 -8.49 22.01
N GLY A 17 55.86 -8.22 20.75
CA GLY A 17 55.59 -6.97 20.09
C GLY A 17 54.79 -7.04 18.78
N ALA A 18 54.19 -8.19 18.49
CA ALA A 18 53.06 -8.18 17.54
C ALA A 18 51.83 -7.76 18.35
N ALA A 19 51.56 -6.46 18.43
CA ALA A 19 50.22 -5.98 18.66
C ALA A 19 49.37 -6.60 17.54
N LEU A 20 48.56 -7.63 17.88
CA LEU A 20 47.38 -7.93 17.09
C LEU A 20 46.66 -6.56 17.00
N ALA A 21 46.63 -5.96 15.83
CA ALA A 21 45.65 -4.94 15.56
C ALA A 21 44.32 -5.62 15.92
N GLU A 22 43.64 -5.16 16.96
CA GLU A 22 42.23 -5.48 17.17
C GLU A 22 41.59 -5.03 15.87
N GLU A 23 41.07 -5.96 15.08
CA GLU A 23 40.12 -5.63 14.03
C GLU A 23 39.09 -4.71 14.70
N PRO A 24 38.72 -3.58 14.09
CA PRO A 24 37.70 -2.73 14.66
C PRO A 24 36.50 -3.63 14.94
N ALA A 25 36.05 -3.66 16.19
CA ALA A 25 34.90 -4.47 16.57
C ALA A 25 33.76 -4.04 15.62
N GLU A 26 33.26 -4.99 14.83
CA GLU A 26 32.13 -4.74 13.95
C GLU A 26 31.01 -4.12 14.78
N GLU A 27 30.51 -2.97 14.38
CA GLU A 27 29.50 -2.25 15.14
C GLU A 27 28.27 -3.15 15.29
N ALA A 28 27.91 -3.49 16.54
CA ALA A 28 26.86 -4.46 16.81
C ALA A 28 25.52 -3.91 16.28
N CYS A 29 24.75 -4.75 15.59
CA CYS A 29 23.44 -4.40 15.08
C CYS A 29 22.52 -3.89 16.21
N SER A 30 21.95 -2.70 16.04
CA SER A 30 21.07 -2.07 17.04
C SER A 30 19.60 -2.48 16.92
N LEU A 31 19.21 -3.16 15.82
CA LEU A 31 17.86 -3.57 15.55
C LEU A 31 17.49 -4.87 16.27
N TYR A 32 16.25 -4.94 16.73
CA TYR A 32 15.67 -6.17 17.25
C TYR A 32 15.27 -7.08 16.08
N ILE A 33 15.88 -8.24 15.95
CA ILE A 33 15.54 -9.23 14.94
C ILE A 33 15.10 -10.51 15.63
N ARG A 34 13.80 -10.82 15.52
CA ARG A 34 13.24 -12.05 16.07
C ARG A 34 13.75 -13.25 15.26
N PRO A 35 14.31 -14.30 15.89
CA PRO A 35 14.71 -15.48 15.17
C PRO A 35 13.51 -16.24 14.61
N ILE A 36 13.67 -16.84 13.43
CA ILE A 36 12.70 -17.78 12.85
C ILE A 36 13.29 -19.21 12.93
N PRO A 37 13.00 -19.95 14.01
CA PRO A 37 13.55 -21.28 14.20
C PRO A 37 13.02 -22.27 13.16
N GLY A 38 13.91 -23.13 12.63
CA GLY A 38 13.53 -24.15 11.66
C GLY A 38 13.35 -23.66 10.23
N LEU A 39 13.69 -22.40 9.94
CA LEU A 39 13.72 -21.88 8.58
C LEU A 39 14.67 -22.72 7.72
N ALA A 40 14.20 -23.25 6.58
CA ALA A 40 14.93 -24.15 5.71
C ALA A 40 16.29 -23.58 5.31
N GLU A 41 17.34 -24.44 5.26
CA GLU A 41 18.71 -23.98 4.92
C GLU A 41 18.76 -23.36 3.52
N ASP A 42 17.97 -23.90 2.59
CA ASP A 42 17.82 -23.46 1.20
C ASP A 42 16.71 -22.43 1.00
N PHE A 43 16.17 -21.83 2.09
CA PHE A 43 15.19 -20.75 1.97
C PHE A 43 15.77 -19.58 1.17
N ILE A 44 15.04 -19.14 0.15
CA ILE A 44 15.46 -18.08 -0.76
C ILE A 44 15.31 -16.72 -0.07
N PHE A 45 16.43 -16.04 0.12
CA PHE A 45 16.52 -14.63 0.42
C PHE A 45 16.97 -13.90 -0.84
N GLY A 46 16.00 -13.41 -1.60
CA GLY A 46 16.26 -12.75 -2.87
C GLY A 46 16.23 -11.23 -2.77
N MET A 47 16.90 -10.58 -3.71
CA MET A 47 16.82 -9.15 -3.90
C MET A 47 16.75 -8.81 -5.39
N ASP A 48 15.78 -7.97 -5.77
CA ASP A 48 15.75 -7.34 -7.09
C ASP A 48 16.74 -6.16 -7.10
N VAL A 49 17.64 -6.14 -8.09
CA VAL A 49 18.61 -5.06 -8.28
C VAL A 49 18.72 -4.71 -9.77
N SER A 50 17.61 -4.78 -10.47
CA SER A 50 17.56 -4.62 -11.93
C SER A 50 18.14 -3.29 -12.42
N SER A 51 18.04 -2.23 -11.61
CA SER A 51 18.49 -0.88 -11.96
C SER A 51 19.98 -0.64 -11.73
N VAL A 52 20.73 -1.58 -11.10
CA VAL A 52 22.09 -1.34 -10.59
C VAL A 52 23.08 -0.87 -11.64
N LEU A 53 23.10 -1.44 -12.85
CA LEU A 53 24.09 -1.05 -13.87
C LEU A 53 23.89 0.40 -14.35
N SER A 54 22.65 0.82 -14.48
CA SER A 54 22.30 2.20 -14.83
C SER A 54 22.64 3.18 -13.70
N LEU A 55 22.43 2.77 -12.44
CA LEU A 55 22.81 3.55 -11.27
C LEU A 55 24.32 3.73 -11.17
N GLU A 56 25.10 2.64 -11.32
CA GLU A 56 26.57 2.70 -11.32
C GLU A 56 27.10 3.55 -12.48
N ALA A 57 26.50 3.45 -13.67
CA ALA A 57 26.84 4.29 -14.83
C ALA A 57 26.53 5.78 -14.57
N ALA A 58 25.50 6.09 -13.80
CA ALA A 58 25.15 7.44 -13.37
C ALA A 58 26.02 7.96 -12.21
N GLY A 59 26.94 7.14 -11.68
CA GLY A 59 27.89 7.52 -10.65
C GLY A 59 27.50 7.11 -9.23
N VAL A 60 26.44 6.30 -9.05
CA VAL A 60 26.08 5.72 -7.74
C VAL A 60 27.17 4.76 -7.30
N LYS A 61 27.45 4.76 -6.02
CA LYS A 61 28.38 3.86 -5.35
C LYS A 61 27.72 3.28 -4.11
N TYR A 62 28.14 2.07 -3.73
CA TYR A 62 27.67 1.42 -2.52
C TYR A 62 28.77 1.34 -1.47
N TYR A 63 28.36 1.45 -0.21
CA TYR A 63 29.27 1.49 0.92
C TYR A 63 28.79 0.53 2.00
N ASP A 64 29.75 -0.07 2.68
CA ASP A 64 29.51 -0.87 3.88
C ASP A 64 29.05 0.01 5.06
N TYR A 65 28.73 -0.61 6.19
CA TYR A 65 28.27 0.04 7.42
C TYR A 65 29.27 1.07 7.98
N ASP A 66 30.55 0.90 7.73
CA ASP A 66 31.61 1.86 8.13
C ASP A 66 31.88 2.97 7.11
N GLY A 67 31.21 2.94 5.94
CA GLY A 67 31.39 3.88 4.85
C GLY A 67 32.50 3.51 3.86
N THR A 68 33.05 2.30 3.94
CA THR A 68 34.00 1.78 2.94
C THR A 68 33.26 1.45 1.64
N GLU A 69 33.75 1.95 0.49
CA GLU A 69 33.19 1.64 -0.82
C GLU A 69 33.39 0.15 -1.14
N ARG A 70 32.27 -0.54 -1.53
CA ARG A 70 32.23 -1.98 -1.81
C ARG A 70 31.46 -2.28 -3.08
N ASP A 71 31.71 -3.44 -3.66
CA ASP A 71 30.84 -4.01 -4.69
C ASP A 71 29.50 -4.42 -4.08
N LEU A 72 28.37 -4.03 -4.73
CA LEU A 72 27.04 -4.34 -4.24
C LEU A 72 26.80 -5.84 -4.05
N PHE A 73 27.22 -6.67 -5.01
CA PHE A 73 26.96 -8.12 -4.98
C PHE A 73 27.77 -8.81 -3.89
N GLU A 74 28.99 -8.35 -3.61
CA GLU A 74 29.77 -8.80 -2.45
C GLU A 74 29.02 -8.47 -1.15
N LEU A 75 28.57 -7.23 -0.97
CA LEU A 75 27.80 -6.80 0.20
C LEU A 75 26.52 -7.63 0.41
N LEU A 76 25.76 -7.87 -0.67
CA LEU A 76 24.53 -8.64 -0.61
C LEU A 76 24.80 -10.10 -0.21
N ALA A 77 25.78 -10.75 -0.82
CA ALA A 77 26.15 -12.14 -0.50
C ALA A 77 26.65 -12.28 0.94
N GLU A 78 27.52 -11.38 1.41
CA GLU A 78 28.02 -11.34 2.78
C GLU A 78 26.90 -11.14 3.80
N ASN A 79 25.84 -10.41 3.42
CA ASN A 79 24.65 -10.22 4.25
C ASN A 79 23.59 -11.33 4.11
N GLY A 80 23.88 -12.42 3.40
CA GLY A 80 23.03 -13.61 3.37
C GLY A 80 21.99 -13.63 2.26
N VAL A 81 22.01 -12.66 1.33
CA VAL A 81 21.24 -12.74 0.07
C VAL A 81 21.82 -13.88 -0.76
N ASN A 82 20.96 -14.78 -1.26
CA ASN A 82 21.37 -15.97 -2.01
C ASN A 82 20.76 -16.07 -3.40
N TYR A 83 19.89 -15.12 -3.77
CA TYR A 83 19.31 -14.97 -5.08
C TYR A 83 19.25 -13.49 -5.49
N ILE A 84 19.54 -13.23 -6.75
CA ILE A 84 19.29 -11.95 -7.41
C ILE A 84 18.12 -12.11 -8.37
N ARG A 85 17.14 -11.22 -8.32
CA ARG A 85 16.08 -11.10 -9.32
C ARG A 85 16.41 -9.97 -10.27
N VAL A 86 16.19 -10.19 -11.55
CA VAL A 86 16.35 -9.18 -12.59
C VAL A 86 15.19 -9.25 -13.57
N ARG A 87 14.51 -8.12 -13.77
CA ARG A 87 13.49 -7.98 -14.82
C ARG A 87 14.16 -7.95 -16.21
N VAL A 88 13.47 -8.46 -17.21
CA VAL A 88 13.96 -8.48 -18.58
C VAL A 88 12.87 -8.00 -19.53
N TRP A 89 13.16 -6.90 -20.21
CA TRP A 89 12.36 -6.37 -21.31
C TRP A 89 12.91 -6.82 -22.65
N VAL A 90 12.07 -6.86 -23.68
CA VAL A 90 12.46 -7.40 -24.99
C VAL A 90 13.35 -6.43 -25.75
N ASP A 91 12.92 -5.15 -25.81
CA ASP A 91 13.66 -4.09 -26.49
C ASP A 91 13.32 -2.72 -25.88
N PRO A 92 13.95 -2.38 -24.72
CA PRO A 92 13.64 -1.16 -23.97
C PRO A 92 14.32 0.10 -24.54
N PHE A 93 14.32 0.24 -25.88
CA PHE A 93 14.97 1.35 -26.57
C PHE A 93 14.07 1.92 -27.66
N ASP A 94 14.22 3.22 -27.93
CA ASP A 94 13.59 3.85 -29.09
C ASP A 94 14.32 3.49 -30.41
N ALA A 95 13.88 4.08 -31.53
CA ALA A 95 14.47 3.81 -32.84
C ALA A 95 15.91 4.36 -33.00
N ASP A 96 16.30 5.31 -32.19
CA ASP A 96 17.62 5.94 -32.18
C ASP A 96 18.56 5.28 -31.13
N GLY A 97 18.07 4.30 -30.38
CA GLY A 97 18.81 3.55 -29.38
C GLY A 97 18.83 4.20 -27.99
N ASN A 98 17.96 5.18 -27.74
CA ASN A 98 17.84 5.77 -26.41
C ASN A 98 17.01 4.86 -25.50
N GLY A 99 17.49 4.64 -24.27
CA GLY A 99 16.88 3.75 -23.31
C GLY A 99 15.61 4.32 -22.67
N TYR A 100 14.64 3.44 -22.33
CA TYR A 100 13.36 3.82 -21.75
C TYR A 100 13.40 4.15 -20.25
N GLY A 101 14.51 3.87 -19.58
CA GLY A 101 14.65 4.03 -18.13
C GLY A 101 14.45 2.71 -17.37
N GLY A 102 14.26 2.81 -16.06
CA GLY A 102 14.10 1.64 -15.20
C GLY A 102 15.25 0.63 -15.29
N GLY A 103 16.48 1.10 -15.50
CA GLY A 103 17.65 0.25 -15.68
C GLY A 103 17.90 -0.20 -17.14
N ASN A 104 17.05 0.17 -18.11
CA ASN A 104 17.12 -0.29 -19.51
C ASN A 104 17.32 -1.82 -19.62
N CYS A 105 16.56 -2.57 -18.83
CA CYS A 105 16.79 -3.97 -18.51
C CYS A 105 16.51 -4.91 -19.69
N ASP A 106 17.42 -4.99 -20.66
CA ASP A 106 17.41 -6.03 -21.69
C ASP A 106 18.15 -7.30 -21.19
N ILE A 107 18.22 -8.30 -22.05
CA ILE A 107 18.92 -9.56 -21.72
C ILE A 107 20.44 -9.38 -21.52
N ASN A 108 21.07 -8.34 -22.08
CA ASN A 108 22.48 -8.07 -21.86
C ASN A 108 22.73 -7.49 -20.47
N VAL A 109 21.83 -6.61 -19.99
CA VAL A 109 21.83 -6.14 -18.59
C VAL A 109 21.66 -7.34 -17.64
N ALA A 110 20.69 -8.21 -17.91
CA ALA A 110 20.47 -9.41 -17.09
C ALA A 110 21.70 -10.35 -17.10
N ARG A 111 22.41 -10.48 -18.23
CA ARG A 111 23.64 -11.27 -18.32
C ARG A 111 24.74 -10.69 -17.40
N GLU A 112 24.97 -9.39 -17.45
CA GLU A 112 26.01 -8.75 -16.62
C GLU A 112 25.70 -8.85 -15.14
N ILE A 113 24.45 -8.58 -14.74
CA ILE A 113 23.98 -8.76 -13.36
C ILE A 113 24.14 -10.23 -12.95
N GLY A 114 23.72 -11.16 -13.79
CA GLY A 114 23.80 -12.59 -13.52
C GLY A 114 25.22 -13.11 -13.35
N LEU A 115 26.18 -12.59 -14.12
CA LEU A 115 27.60 -12.93 -13.97
C LEU A 115 28.15 -12.47 -12.61
N ARG A 116 27.82 -11.24 -12.18
CA ARG A 116 28.22 -10.71 -10.88
C ARG A 116 27.57 -11.50 -9.73
N ALA A 117 26.27 -11.84 -9.83
CA ALA A 117 25.58 -12.68 -8.88
C ALA A 117 26.25 -14.06 -8.76
N THR A 118 26.50 -14.72 -9.89
CA THR A 118 27.15 -16.04 -9.95
C THR A 118 28.56 -16.02 -9.36
N ALA A 119 29.35 -14.97 -9.64
CA ALA A 119 30.70 -14.80 -9.09
C ALA A 119 30.70 -14.71 -7.54
N ASN A 120 29.60 -14.24 -6.95
CA ASN A 120 29.39 -14.12 -5.51
C ASN A 120 28.54 -15.29 -4.93
N GLY A 121 28.37 -16.39 -5.66
CA GLY A 121 27.67 -17.59 -5.20
C GLY A 121 26.16 -17.47 -5.10
N MET A 122 25.57 -16.40 -5.64
CA MET A 122 24.12 -16.18 -5.72
C MET A 122 23.57 -16.70 -7.05
N LYS A 123 22.34 -17.25 -7.01
CA LYS A 123 21.62 -17.66 -8.22
C LYS A 123 20.83 -16.49 -8.81
N LEU A 124 20.49 -16.61 -10.09
CA LEU A 124 19.65 -15.63 -10.77
C LEU A 124 18.22 -16.13 -10.93
N LEU A 125 17.24 -15.27 -10.58
CA LEU A 125 15.86 -15.33 -11.04
C LEU A 125 15.72 -14.36 -12.22
N VAL A 126 15.42 -14.88 -13.40
CA VAL A 126 15.17 -14.08 -14.61
C VAL A 126 13.67 -13.79 -14.70
N ASP A 127 13.28 -12.54 -14.58
CA ASP A 127 11.90 -12.09 -14.64
C ASP A 127 11.57 -11.53 -16.03
N PHE A 128 11.01 -12.35 -16.89
CA PHE A 128 10.58 -11.91 -18.22
C PHE A 128 9.27 -11.17 -18.18
N HIS A 129 9.27 -9.86 -18.38
CA HIS A 129 8.04 -9.07 -18.53
C HIS A 129 7.30 -9.34 -19.85
N TYR A 130 8.01 -9.82 -20.87
CA TYR A 130 7.49 -10.00 -22.24
C TYR A 130 6.81 -8.74 -22.80
N SER A 131 7.40 -7.61 -22.50
CA SER A 131 7.07 -6.26 -22.96
C SER A 131 8.37 -5.51 -23.27
N ASP A 132 8.30 -4.30 -23.82
CA ASP A 132 9.49 -3.46 -24.02
C ASP A 132 9.72 -2.49 -22.86
N PHE A 133 8.78 -2.43 -21.89
CA PHE A 133 8.87 -1.61 -20.69
C PHE A 133 8.06 -2.25 -19.56
N TRP A 134 7.74 -1.52 -18.48
CA TRP A 134 7.02 -2.02 -17.31
C TRP A 134 5.78 -2.84 -17.69
N ALA A 135 5.60 -3.98 -17.03
CA ALA A 135 4.39 -4.79 -17.06
C ALA A 135 3.88 -4.96 -15.61
N ASP A 136 2.59 -4.71 -15.40
CA ASP A 136 1.89 -4.78 -14.12
C ASP A 136 0.43 -5.24 -14.32
N PRO A 137 -0.41 -5.39 -13.27
CA PRO A 137 -1.79 -5.86 -13.41
C PRO A 137 -2.67 -4.98 -14.30
N ALA A 138 -2.38 -3.68 -14.40
CA ALA A 138 -3.13 -2.75 -15.25
C ALA A 138 -2.58 -2.71 -16.69
N LYS A 139 -1.31 -3.06 -16.88
CA LYS A 139 -0.58 -2.85 -18.13
C LYS A 139 0.26 -4.08 -18.51
N GLN A 140 -0.11 -4.74 -19.59
CA GLN A 140 0.54 -5.92 -20.15
C GLN A 140 0.73 -5.75 -21.66
N MET A 141 1.57 -4.78 -22.04
CA MET A 141 1.76 -4.41 -23.44
C MET A 141 2.60 -5.45 -24.19
N ALA A 142 2.29 -5.67 -25.47
CA ALA A 142 3.12 -6.51 -26.32
C ALA A 142 4.41 -5.79 -26.71
N PRO A 143 5.55 -6.48 -26.82
CA PRO A 143 6.73 -5.90 -27.45
C PRO A 143 6.41 -5.30 -28.82
N LYS A 144 6.98 -4.13 -29.12
CA LYS A 144 6.72 -3.39 -30.37
C LYS A 144 6.99 -4.21 -31.65
N ALA A 145 7.88 -5.19 -31.57
CA ALA A 145 8.18 -6.12 -32.66
C ALA A 145 7.14 -7.25 -32.80
N TRP A 146 6.35 -7.57 -31.76
CA TRP A 146 5.42 -8.71 -31.75
C TRP A 146 4.00 -8.31 -32.18
N LYS A 147 3.86 -7.80 -33.38
CA LYS A 147 2.62 -7.17 -33.87
C LYS A 147 1.40 -8.11 -34.00
N SER A 148 1.65 -9.42 -34.24
CA SER A 148 0.58 -10.38 -34.51
C SER A 148 0.34 -11.34 -33.35
N SER A 149 -0.87 -11.32 -32.79
CA SER A 149 -1.32 -12.29 -31.80
C SER A 149 -1.19 -13.76 -32.26
N ARG A 150 -1.23 -14.03 -33.57
CA ARG A 150 -1.11 -15.40 -34.12
C ARG A 150 0.30 -15.97 -34.02
N THR A 151 1.31 -15.15 -33.99
CA THR A 151 2.73 -15.57 -33.95
C THR A 151 3.35 -15.35 -32.57
N ARG A 152 2.65 -14.72 -31.65
CA ARG A 152 3.19 -14.23 -30.37
C ARG A 152 3.74 -15.35 -29.50
N ALA A 153 3.04 -16.48 -29.39
CA ALA A 153 3.54 -17.63 -28.63
C ALA A 153 4.86 -18.18 -29.20
N LYS A 154 4.98 -18.24 -30.54
CA LYS A 154 6.23 -18.64 -31.20
C LYS A 154 7.34 -17.61 -30.91
N GLN A 155 7.05 -16.32 -31.04
CA GLN A 155 8.02 -15.24 -30.79
C GLN A 155 8.49 -15.24 -29.33
N LEU A 156 7.57 -15.45 -28.38
CA LEU A 156 7.88 -15.56 -26.97
C LEU A 156 8.80 -16.75 -26.69
N LYS A 157 8.48 -17.93 -27.25
CA LYS A 157 9.32 -19.12 -27.10
C LYS A 157 10.72 -18.89 -27.66
N GLU A 158 10.82 -18.35 -28.88
CA GLU A 158 12.09 -18.07 -29.56
C GLU A 158 12.93 -17.07 -28.74
N TYR A 159 12.33 -15.97 -28.29
CA TYR A 159 13.00 -14.97 -27.46
C TYR A 159 13.49 -15.56 -26.12
N THR A 160 12.64 -16.35 -25.43
CA THR A 160 13.02 -17.00 -24.18
C THR A 160 14.18 -17.98 -24.39
N LEU A 161 14.12 -18.78 -25.46
CA LEU A 161 15.17 -19.74 -25.82
C LEU A 161 16.50 -19.04 -26.09
N GLU A 162 16.49 -18.01 -26.93
CA GLU A 162 17.68 -17.23 -27.28
C GLU A 162 18.29 -16.55 -26.06
N SER A 163 17.45 -15.91 -25.24
CA SER A 163 17.84 -15.21 -24.01
C SER A 163 18.49 -16.16 -22.99
N LEU A 164 17.85 -17.28 -22.71
CA LEU A 164 18.39 -18.27 -21.76
C LEU A 164 19.64 -18.97 -22.28
N THR A 165 19.72 -19.21 -23.57
CA THR A 165 20.94 -19.75 -24.20
C THR A 165 22.13 -18.80 -24.03
N LEU A 166 21.92 -17.49 -24.23
CA LEU A 166 22.93 -16.46 -24.02
C LEU A 166 23.43 -16.45 -22.56
N LEU A 167 22.50 -16.53 -21.57
CA LEU A 167 22.87 -16.60 -20.16
C LEU A 167 23.66 -17.87 -19.83
N LYS A 168 23.26 -19.02 -20.38
CA LYS A 168 23.91 -20.30 -20.16
C LYS A 168 25.33 -20.34 -20.78
N GLU A 169 25.48 -19.85 -21.98
CA GLU A 169 26.78 -19.76 -22.65
C GLU A 169 27.73 -18.81 -21.94
N ALA A 170 27.21 -17.75 -21.32
CA ALA A 170 27.97 -16.84 -20.47
C ALA A 170 28.38 -17.46 -19.13
N GLY A 171 27.75 -18.55 -18.69
CA GLY A 171 28.04 -19.22 -17.42
C GLY A 171 27.26 -18.65 -16.23
N VAL A 172 26.12 -18.01 -16.47
CA VAL A 172 25.23 -17.52 -15.40
C VAL A 172 24.51 -18.68 -14.73
N ASP A 173 24.50 -18.72 -13.38
CA ASP A 173 23.75 -19.70 -12.59
C ASP A 173 22.28 -19.29 -12.46
N VAL A 174 21.48 -19.65 -13.47
CA VAL A 174 20.04 -19.40 -13.47
C VAL A 174 19.33 -20.46 -12.64
N GLY A 175 18.84 -20.09 -11.46
CA GLY A 175 18.10 -20.97 -10.56
C GLY A 175 16.59 -20.94 -10.77
N MET A 176 16.04 -19.83 -11.30
CA MET A 176 14.61 -19.67 -11.53
C MET A 176 14.33 -18.76 -12.72
N VAL A 177 13.23 -19.02 -13.42
CA VAL A 177 12.72 -18.18 -14.52
C VAL A 177 11.27 -17.85 -14.27
N GLN A 178 10.93 -16.57 -14.24
CA GLN A 178 9.57 -16.07 -14.09
C GLN A 178 8.97 -15.77 -15.46
N LEU A 179 7.82 -16.35 -15.75
CA LEU A 179 7.10 -16.25 -17.03
C LEU A 179 6.03 -15.15 -16.95
N GLY A 180 6.44 -13.92 -17.14
CA GLY A 180 5.60 -12.74 -17.02
C GLY A 180 5.64 -12.14 -15.61
N ASN A 181 5.48 -10.81 -15.53
CA ASN A 181 5.37 -10.07 -14.29
C ASN A 181 3.92 -9.69 -14.04
N GLU A 182 3.41 -9.99 -12.82
CA GLU A 182 2.08 -9.63 -12.35
C GLU A 182 0.95 -9.85 -13.39
N SER A 183 0.93 -11.05 -13.95
CA SER A 183 0.13 -11.42 -15.13
C SER A 183 -1.37 -11.61 -14.84
N ASN A 184 -1.94 -10.85 -13.90
CA ASN A 184 -3.33 -10.95 -13.44
C ASN A 184 -4.35 -10.83 -14.59
N ASN A 185 -4.14 -9.86 -15.48
CA ASN A 185 -5.09 -9.45 -16.50
C ASN A 185 -4.56 -9.57 -17.93
N GLY A 186 -3.34 -10.08 -18.10
CA GLY A 186 -2.73 -10.19 -19.42
C GLY A 186 -1.31 -10.75 -19.39
N LEU A 187 -0.76 -10.98 -20.59
CA LEU A 187 0.64 -11.31 -20.82
C LEU A 187 0.99 -10.94 -22.26
N ALA A 188 2.04 -10.18 -22.48
CA ALA A 188 2.52 -9.79 -23.79
C ALA A 188 1.39 -9.25 -24.71
N GLY A 189 0.48 -8.43 -24.20
CA GLY A 189 -0.65 -7.86 -24.93
C GLY A 189 -1.84 -8.80 -25.16
N GLU A 190 -1.81 -10.04 -24.68
CA GLU A 190 -2.96 -10.95 -24.70
C GLU A 190 -3.73 -10.85 -23.38
N LYS A 191 -5.08 -10.77 -23.47
CA LYS A 191 -5.96 -10.54 -22.30
C LYS A 191 -6.89 -11.71 -21.99
N THR A 192 -6.89 -12.77 -22.80
CA THR A 192 -7.73 -13.95 -22.57
C THR A 192 -6.92 -15.08 -21.96
N TRP A 193 -7.44 -15.73 -20.94
CA TRP A 193 -6.72 -16.78 -20.24
C TRP A 193 -6.26 -17.94 -21.13
N GLY A 194 -7.05 -18.31 -22.14
CA GLY A 194 -6.60 -19.32 -23.12
C GLY A 194 -5.34 -18.92 -23.89
N LYS A 195 -5.14 -17.63 -24.14
CA LYS A 195 -3.92 -17.13 -24.78
C LYS A 195 -2.78 -16.93 -23.78
N ILE A 196 -3.10 -16.43 -22.57
CA ILE A 196 -2.11 -16.25 -21.49
C ILE A 196 -1.47 -17.61 -21.18
N THR A 197 -2.25 -18.65 -20.95
CA THR A 197 -1.74 -20.00 -20.66
C THR A 197 -0.96 -20.58 -21.85
N THR A 198 -1.36 -20.30 -23.10
CA THR A 198 -0.60 -20.69 -24.29
C THR A 198 0.78 -20.01 -24.32
N LEU A 199 0.87 -18.74 -23.95
CA LEU A 199 2.14 -18.01 -23.87
C LEU A 199 3.02 -18.55 -22.75
N MET A 200 2.46 -18.78 -21.56
CA MET A 200 3.20 -19.36 -20.43
C MET A 200 3.72 -20.76 -20.76
N SER A 201 2.92 -21.63 -21.41
CA SER A 201 3.38 -22.94 -21.86
C SER A 201 4.53 -22.85 -22.88
N ALA A 202 4.46 -21.91 -23.81
CA ALA A 202 5.53 -21.68 -24.78
C ALA A 202 6.84 -21.23 -24.11
N GLY A 203 6.76 -20.36 -23.10
CA GLY A 203 7.90 -19.96 -22.28
C GLY A 203 8.47 -21.12 -21.47
N ALA A 204 7.60 -21.89 -20.82
CA ALA A 204 7.99 -23.06 -20.03
C ALA A 204 8.75 -24.11 -20.88
N GLU A 205 8.28 -24.40 -22.08
CA GLU A 205 9.00 -25.29 -23.02
C GLU A 205 10.42 -24.80 -23.32
N ALA A 206 10.62 -23.49 -23.51
CA ALA A 206 11.94 -22.92 -23.74
C ALA A 206 12.84 -23.02 -22.49
N VAL A 207 12.29 -22.78 -21.30
CA VAL A 207 13.03 -22.93 -20.04
C VAL A 207 13.52 -24.36 -19.87
N ARG A 208 12.63 -25.36 -20.01
CA ARG A 208 12.99 -26.78 -19.86
C ARG A 208 14.01 -27.23 -20.89
N GLU A 209 14.03 -26.63 -22.07
CA GLU A 209 15.01 -26.94 -23.12
C GLU A 209 16.43 -26.46 -22.74
N VAL A 210 16.56 -25.27 -22.13
CA VAL A 210 17.86 -24.67 -21.81
C VAL A 210 18.31 -24.98 -20.39
N TYR A 211 17.44 -24.80 -19.41
CA TYR A 211 17.69 -25.01 -17.99
C TYR A 211 16.66 -25.98 -17.38
N PRO A 212 16.77 -27.30 -17.66
CA PRO A 212 15.77 -28.28 -17.21
C PRO A 212 15.57 -28.33 -15.69
N GLU A 213 16.60 -27.97 -14.92
CA GLU A 213 16.58 -27.98 -13.44
C GLU A 213 16.14 -26.64 -12.82
N ALA A 214 16.08 -25.55 -13.61
CA ALA A 214 15.61 -24.26 -13.07
C ALA A 214 14.14 -24.31 -12.73
N LEU A 215 13.76 -23.67 -11.62
CA LEU A 215 12.35 -23.51 -11.26
C LEU A 215 11.66 -22.56 -12.25
N ILE A 216 10.43 -22.88 -12.60
CA ILE A 216 9.57 -22.01 -13.41
C ILE A 216 8.55 -21.36 -12.50
N ALA A 217 8.58 -20.03 -12.41
CA ALA A 217 7.61 -19.24 -11.63
C ALA A 217 6.57 -18.59 -12.54
N VAL A 218 5.33 -18.54 -12.07
CA VAL A 218 4.27 -17.66 -12.57
C VAL A 218 3.96 -16.63 -11.49
N HIS A 219 3.73 -15.37 -11.86
CA HIS A 219 3.68 -14.27 -10.92
C HIS A 219 2.39 -13.46 -11.05
N PHE A 220 1.76 -13.20 -9.89
CA PHE A 220 0.53 -12.43 -9.76
C PHE A 220 0.63 -11.45 -8.60
N ALA A 221 -0.18 -10.40 -8.62
CA ALA A 221 -0.34 -9.42 -7.55
C ALA A 221 -1.78 -9.42 -7.01
N ASN A 222 -2.01 -8.59 -5.98
CA ASN A 222 -3.32 -8.37 -5.36
C ASN A 222 -3.91 -9.64 -4.70
N PRO A 223 -3.20 -10.25 -3.75
CA PRO A 223 -3.70 -11.43 -3.00
C PRO A 223 -4.95 -11.13 -2.17
N GLU A 224 -5.25 -9.85 -1.87
CA GLU A 224 -6.44 -9.39 -1.16
C GLU A 224 -7.74 -9.58 -1.95
N ASN A 225 -7.67 -9.68 -3.27
CA ASN A 225 -8.83 -9.84 -4.11
C ASN A 225 -9.38 -11.28 -4.02
N ALA A 226 -10.48 -11.43 -3.29
CA ALA A 226 -11.06 -12.73 -2.95
C ALA A 226 -11.28 -13.64 -4.16
N GLY A 227 -10.77 -14.88 -4.08
CA GLY A 227 -10.96 -15.94 -5.09
C GLY A 227 -10.07 -15.82 -6.34
N ASN A 228 -9.36 -14.73 -6.56
CA ASN A 228 -8.56 -14.53 -7.76
C ASN A 228 -7.43 -15.56 -7.88
N TYR A 229 -6.65 -15.79 -6.82
CA TYR A 229 -5.53 -16.75 -6.84
C TYR A 229 -6.00 -18.19 -7.06
N ALA A 230 -7.11 -18.59 -6.43
CA ALA A 230 -7.72 -19.88 -6.70
C ALA A 230 -8.12 -20.02 -8.17
N ALA A 231 -8.72 -18.98 -8.75
CA ALA A 231 -9.12 -18.96 -10.15
C ALA A 231 -7.92 -18.97 -11.12
N TYR A 232 -6.84 -18.27 -10.79
CA TYR A 232 -5.62 -18.28 -11.61
C TYR A 232 -4.95 -19.64 -11.59
N ALA A 233 -4.76 -20.23 -10.40
CA ALA A 233 -4.18 -21.56 -10.25
C ALA A 233 -5.02 -22.64 -10.95
N GLN A 234 -6.35 -22.58 -10.85
CA GLN A 234 -7.25 -23.48 -11.58
C GLN A 234 -7.07 -23.38 -13.09
N ARG A 235 -7.04 -22.16 -13.66
CA ARG A 235 -6.87 -21.95 -15.11
C ARG A 235 -5.52 -22.45 -15.62
N LEU A 236 -4.44 -22.26 -14.84
CA LEU A 236 -3.11 -22.79 -15.16
C LEU A 236 -3.12 -24.33 -15.15
N ASN A 237 -3.76 -24.93 -14.15
CA ASN A 237 -3.89 -26.38 -14.02
C ASN A 237 -4.74 -26.97 -15.16
N ASP A 238 -5.88 -26.39 -15.49
CA ASP A 238 -6.78 -26.85 -16.55
C ASP A 238 -6.11 -26.78 -17.94
N ALA A 239 -5.22 -25.81 -18.12
CA ALA A 239 -4.42 -25.67 -19.33
C ALA A 239 -3.13 -26.53 -19.32
N ASN A 240 -2.85 -27.25 -18.24
CA ASN A 240 -1.63 -28.02 -18.02
C ASN A 240 -0.34 -27.21 -18.25
N VAL A 241 -0.29 -25.97 -17.76
CA VAL A 241 0.92 -25.14 -17.82
C VAL A 241 2.00 -25.77 -16.92
N ASP A 242 3.19 -26.00 -17.49
CA ASP A 242 4.34 -26.51 -16.73
C ASP A 242 4.97 -25.35 -15.94
N TYR A 243 4.69 -25.31 -14.63
CA TYR A 243 5.33 -24.40 -13.70
C TYR A 243 5.53 -25.05 -12.33
N ASP A 244 6.51 -24.60 -11.59
CA ASP A 244 6.87 -25.13 -10.28
C ASP A 244 6.38 -24.24 -9.15
N VAL A 245 6.45 -22.91 -9.33
CA VAL A 245 6.26 -21.90 -8.29
C VAL A 245 5.12 -20.95 -8.65
N PHE A 246 4.17 -20.80 -7.74
CA PHE A 246 3.17 -19.72 -7.78
C PHE A 246 3.68 -18.57 -6.91
N ALA A 247 4.08 -17.49 -7.55
CA ALA A 247 4.70 -16.33 -6.92
C ALA A 247 3.71 -15.16 -6.78
N THR A 248 3.90 -14.34 -5.76
CA THR A 248 3.07 -13.16 -5.50
C THR A 248 3.90 -11.92 -5.18
N SER A 249 3.39 -10.72 -5.56
CA SER A 249 3.76 -9.47 -4.92
C SER A 249 2.99 -9.33 -3.61
N TYR A 250 3.66 -8.86 -2.55
CA TYR A 250 3.02 -8.52 -1.29
C TYR A 250 3.59 -7.22 -0.74
N TYR A 251 2.81 -6.16 -0.87
CA TYR A 251 3.10 -4.86 -0.27
C TYR A 251 2.03 -4.58 0.80
N PRO A 252 2.40 -4.46 2.08
CA PRO A 252 1.44 -4.37 3.18
C PRO A 252 0.57 -3.12 3.13
N TYR A 253 0.94 -2.17 2.30
CA TYR A 253 0.21 -0.93 2.06
C TYR A 253 -1.15 -1.15 1.38
N TRP A 254 -1.28 -2.20 0.52
CA TRP A 254 -2.45 -2.41 -0.33
C TRP A 254 -2.93 -3.86 -0.40
N HIS A 255 -2.06 -4.84 -0.12
CA HIS A 255 -2.31 -6.25 -0.42
C HIS A 255 -2.94 -7.03 0.75
N GLY A 256 -3.57 -6.30 1.69
CA GLY A 256 -4.30 -6.90 2.81
C GLY A 256 -3.40 -7.54 3.86
N SER A 257 -3.99 -8.40 4.70
CA SER A 257 -3.29 -8.99 5.83
C SER A 257 -2.39 -10.18 5.46
N LEU A 258 -1.38 -10.44 6.27
CA LEU A 258 -0.54 -11.64 6.17
C LEU A 258 -1.34 -12.94 6.35
N ASP A 259 -2.42 -12.93 7.14
CA ASP A 259 -3.28 -14.10 7.28
C ASP A 259 -4.03 -14.41 5.98
N ASN A 260 -4.48 -13.38 5.26
CA ASN A 260 -5.06 -13.57 3.93
C ASN A 260 -3.99 -14.09 2.95
N LEU A 261 -2.78 -13.51 2.94
CA LEU A 261 -1.66 -13.97 2.12
C LEU A 261 -1.37 -15.46 2.35
N LYS A 262 -1.24 -15.87 3.62
CA LYS A 262 -1.04 -17.28 4.00
C LYS A 262 -2.18 -18.16 3.49
N ALA A 263 -3.43 -17.72 3.66
CA ALA A 263 -4.60 -18.50 3.27
C ALA A 263 -4.65 -18.74 1.75
N VAL A 264 -4.47 -17.71 0.93
CA VAL A 264 -4.56 -17.84 -0.54
C VAL A 264 -3.39 -18.65 -1.11
N LEU A 265 -2.16 -18.49 -0.58
CA LEU A 265 -1.01 -19.28 -1.02
C LEU A 265 -1.07 -20.73 -0.56
N THR A 266 -1.54 -21.00 0.68
CA THR A 266 -1.78 -22.36 1.18
C THR A 266 -2.79 -23.08 0.31
N HIS A 267 -3.88 -22.39 -0.09
CA HIS A 267 -4.86 -22.98 -1.00
C HIS A 267 -4.24 -23.44 -2.32
N VAL A 268 -3.40 -22.60 -2.94
CA VAL A 268 -2.71 -22.95 -4.19
C VAL A 268 -1.76 -24.14 -3.98
N LYS A 269 -0.93 -24.08 -2.93
CA LYS A 269 0.02 -25.13 -2.61
C LYS A 269 -0.66 -26.48 -2.37
N ASP A 270 -1.67 -26.52 -1.51
CA ASP A 270 -2.31 -27.76 -1.08
C ASP A 270 -3.23 -28.35 -2.17
N THR A 271 -3.85 -27.49 -2.99
CA THR A 271 -4.77 -27.95 -4.05
C THR A 271 -4.03 -28.44 -5.28
N TYR A 272 -2.95 -27.75 -5.68
CA TYR A 272 -2.27 -28.01 -6.96
C TYR A 272 -0.85 -28.55 -6.80
N GLY A 273 -0.35 -28.72 -5.56
CA GLY A 273 0.98 -29.24 -5.27
C GLY A 273 2.12 -28.34 -5.74
N LYS A 274 1.88 -27.03 -5.84
CA LYS A 274 2.87 -26.05 -6.29
C LYS A 274 3.64 -25.46 -5.11
N GLN A 275 4.90 -25.12 -5.34
CA GLN A 275 5.64 -24.27 -4.41
C GLN A 275 5.06 -22.85 -4.43
N VAL A 276 5.24 -22.09 -3.35
CA VAL A 276 4.76 -20.72 -3.24
C VAL A 276 5.86 -19.82 -2.70
N MET A 277 5.90 -18.56 -3.14
CA MET A 277 6.86 -17.56 -2.66
C MET A 277 6.31 -16.14 -2.79
N VAL A 278 6.92 -15.22 -2.06
CA VAL A 278 6.78 -13.78 -2.29
C VAL A 278 7.90 -13.35 -3.25
N ALA A 279 7.54 -12.95 -4.47
CA ALA A 279 8.47 -12.50 -5.50
C ALA A 279 8.81 -11.01 -5.38
N GLU A 280 7.95 -10.24 -4.72
CA GLU A 280 8.16 -8.82 -4.47
C GLU A 280 7.59 -8.39 -3.13
N THR A 281 8.40 -7.71 -2.34
CA THR A 281 7.99 -6.96 -1.17
C THR A 281 9.01 -5.86 -0.89
N SER A 282 8.58 -4.76 -0.29
CA SER A 282 9.46 -3.71 0.24
C SER A 282 8.75 -2.94 1.35
N TYR A 283 9.49 -2.20 2.16
CA TYR A 283 8.94 -1.32 3.18
C TYR A 283 9.78 -0.08 3.36
N ALA A 284 9.14 1.08 3.54
CA ALA A 284 9.82 2.35 3.72
C ALA A 284 10.49 2.43 5.10
N TRP A 285 11.75 2.85 5.12
CA TRP A 285 12.48 3.14 6.35
C TRP A 285 12.39 4.62 6.75
N THR A 286 11.90 5.47 5.85
CA THR A 286 11.65 6.90 6.05
C THR A 286 10.55 7.38 5.10
N ILE A 287 9.96 8.56 5.37
CA ILE A 287 9.05 9.26 4.45
C ILE A 287 9.76 10.29 3.58
N GLU A 288 11.06 10.49 3.79
CA GLU A 288 11.85 11.44 3.02
C GLU A 288 12.06 10.96 1.58
N ASP A 289 12.26 11.91 0.68
CA ASP A 289 12.54 11.72 -0.74
C ASP A 289 14.00 12.17 -1.00
N GLY A 290 14.82 11.27 -1.47
CA GLY A 290 16.26 11.53 -1.70
C GLY A 290 16.58 12.04 -3.10
N ASP A 291 15.69 11.83 -4.10
CA ASP A 291 15.97 12.16 -5.50
C ASP A 291 15.16 13.33 -6.07
N PHE A 292 14.25 13.90 -5.29
CA PHE A 292 13.36 15.01 -5.65
C PHE A 292 12.25 14.63 -6.66
N SER A 293 12.03 13.35 -6.93
CA SER A 293 11.00 12.87 -7.86
C SER A 293 9.68 12.53 -7.19
N GLY A 294 9.68 12.44 -5.87
CA GLY A 294 8.55 12.03 -5.06
C GLY A 294 8.38 10.52 -4.98
N ASN A 295 8.02 10.05 -3.78
CA ASN A 295 7.85 8.63 -3.48
C ASN A 295 6.40 8.17 -3.51
N THR A 296 6.18 6.91 -3.91
CA THR A 296 4.85 6.26 -3.81
C THR A 296 4.40 6.18 -2.35
N ILE A 297 5.34 5.92 -1.43
CA ILE A 297 5.11 5.94 0.02
C ILE A 297 5.71 7.21 0.58
N GLY A 298 4.86 8.16 0.95
CA GLY A 298 5.23 9.47 1.47
C GLY A 298 4.20 10.02 2.45
N ASP A 299 4.36 11.26 2.88
CA ASP A 299 3.43 11.89 3.83
C ASP A 299 2.04 12.08 3.20
N GLY A 300 0.99 11.78 3.99
CA GLY A 300 -0.41 11.98 3.60
C GLY A 300 -0.99 10.97 2.59
N GLY A 301 -0.28 9.89 2.26
CA GLY A 301 -0.78 8.83 1.38
C GLY A 301 -1.92 8.02 1.99
N ALA A 302 -2.92 7.66 1.17
CA ALA A 302 -4.05 6.81 1.56
C ALA A 302 -3.68 5.32 1.41
N TYR A 303 -2.90 4.79 2.34
CA TYR A 303 -2.47 3.40 2.39
C TYR A 303 -2.31 2.93 3.83
N GLU A 304 -2.28 1.61 4.03
CA GLU A 304 -2.08 1.01 5.36
C GLU A 304 -0.63 1.20 5.84
N LYS A 305 -0.45 1.43 7.14
CA LYS A 305 0.85 1.61 7.79
C LYS A 305 1.00 0.62 8.95
N PRO A 306 1.19 -0.68 8.68
CA PRO A 306 1.23 -1.68 9.75
C PRO A 306 2.47 -1.59 10.65
N TYR A 307 3.52 -0.94 10.18
CA TYR A 307 4.77 -0.70 10.92
C TYR A 307 5.16 0.79 10.84
N PRO A 308 5.95 1.31 11.79
CA PRO A 308 6.57 2.63 11.66
C PRO A 308 7.49 2.71 10.42
N PHE A 309 7.61 3.89 9.85
CA PHE A 309 8.60 4.14 8.79
C PHE A 309 9.98 4.40 9.40
N THR A 310 10.59 3.33 9.87
CA THR A 310 11.90 3.27 10.54
C THR A 310 12.66 2.04 10.04
N LEU A 311 13.98 1.97 10.32
CA LEU A 311 14.77 0.76 10.04
C LEU A 311 14.21 -0.46 10.77
N GLN A 312 13.70 -0.27 11.99
CA GLN A 312 13.08 -1.34 12.76
C GLN A 312 11.76 -1.79 12.14
N GLY A 313 10.93 -0.85 11.69
CA GLY A 313 9.68 -1.16 10.98
C GLY A 313 9.93 -1.94 9.69
N GLN A 314 10.98 -1.57 8.93
CA GLN A 314 11.41 -2.30 7.73
C GLN A 314 11.81 -3.75 8.05
N VAL A 315 12.57 -3.96 9.13
CA VAL A 315 12.97 -5.30 9.61
C VAL A 315 11.77 -6.10 10.12
N ASN A 316 10.87 -5.47 10.87
CA ASN A 316 9.66 -6.13 11.37
C ASN A 316 8.78 -6.61 10.22
N HIS A 317 8.58 -5.78 9.20
CA HIS A 317 7.87 -6.17 7.99
C HIS A 317 8.52 -7.39 7.30
N LEU A 318 9.82 -7.32 7.04
CA LEU A 318 10.54 -8.40 6.37
C LEU A 318 10.52 -9.69 7.19
N GLY A 319 10.63 -9.56 8.53
CA GLY A 319 10.51 -10.68 9.46
C GLY A 319 9.15 -11.35 9.44
N ASP A 320 8.08 -10.57 9.46
CA ASP A 320 6.71 -11.10 9.47
C ASP A 320 6.32 -11.73 8.11
N VAL A 321 6.78 -11.17 6.97
CA VAL A 321 6.61 -11.79 5.65
C VAL A 321 7.40 -13.10 5.55
N THR A 322 8.64 -13.12 6.05
CA THR A 322 9.47 -14.33 6.06
C THR A 322 8.85 -15.41 6.96
N GLN A 323 8.35 -15.04 8.15
CA GLN A 323 7.64 -15.94 9.05
C GLN A 323 6.37 -16.49 8.39
N ALA A 324 5.60 -15.65 7.70
CA ALA A 324 4.40 -16.09 6.99
C ALA A 324 4.72 -17.13 5.91
N MET A 325 5.81 -16.95 5.16
CA MET A 325 6.26 -17.94 4.18
C MET A 325 6.76 -19.21 4.84
N HIS A 326 7.53 -19.10 5.92
CA HIS A 326 7.96 -20.25 6.72
C HIS A 326 6.77 -21.08 7.23
N ASP A 327 5.76 -20.43 7.81
CA ASP A 327 4.58 -21.09 8.40
C ASP A 327 3.83 -21.97 7.41
N ILE A 328 3.76 -21.56 6.16
CA ILE A 328 3.05 -22.31 5.09
C ILE A 328 3.96 -23.21 4.27
N GLY A 329 5.27 -23.26 4.58
CA GLY A 329 6.25 -23.99 3.78
C GLY A 329 6.49 -23.38 2.40
N GLY A 330 6.46 -22.05 2.30
CA GLY A 330 6.91 -21.29 1.13
C GLY A 330 8.42 -21.35 0.99
N ILE A 331 8.92 -21.14 -0.22
CA ILE A 331 10.33 -21.36 -0.55
C ILE A 331 11.21 -20.12 -0.43
N GLY A 332 10.62 -18.91 -0.33
CA GLY A 332 11.43 -17.69 -0.26
C GLY A 332 10.66 -16.38 -0.32
N VAL A 333 11.44 -15.32 -0.14
CA VAL A 333 11.00 -13.92 -0.20
C VAL A 333 12.04 -13.13 -0.99
N PHE A 334 11.60 -12.31 -1.95
CA PHE A 334 12.43 -11.37 -2.68
C PHE A 334 12.10 -9.93 -2.26
N TYR A 335 13.13 -9.18 -1.90
CA TYR A 335 13.02 -7.75 -1.64
C TYR A 335 13.13 -7.00 -2.97
N TRP A 336 12.12 -6.19 -3.29
CA TRP A 336 12.05 -5.50 -4.57
C TRP A 336 12.85 -4.21 -4.56
N GLU A 337 13.75 -4.05 -5.55
CA GLU A 337 14.62 -2.89 -5.80
C GLU A 337 15.33 -2.37 -4.54
N GLY A 338 15.89 -3.32 -3.75
CA GLY A 338 16.51 -3.02 -2.46
C GLY A 338 17.74 -2.10 -2.52
N ALA A 339 18.24 -1.79 -3.72
CA ALA A 339 19.41 -0.96 -3.95
C ALA A 339 19.18 0.21 -4.94
N TRP A 340 17.92 0.58 -5.22
CA TRP A 340 17.63 1.69 -6.13
C TRP A 340 17.70 3.04 -5.41
N VAL A 341 18.93 3.45 -5.09
CA VAL A 341 19.20 4.71 -4.40
C VAL A 341 19.25 5.91 -5.36
N PRO A 342 19.13 7.15 -4.87
CA PRO A 342 19.22 8.35 -5.69
C PRO A 342 20.50 8.48 -6.50
N VAL A 343 20.39 9.01 -7.72
CA VAL A 343 21.57 9.40 -8.49
C VAL A 343 22.22 10.69 -7.93
N PRO A 344 23.54 10.92 -8.07
CA PRO A 344 24.27 11.95 -7.34
C PRO A 344 24.17 13.36 -7.95
N GLY A 345 23.06 13.73 -8.58
CA GLY A 345 22.90 15.08 -9.18
C GLY A 345 22.60 16.18 -8.17
N GLY A 346 21.94 15.85 -7.05
CA GLY A 346 21.66 16.79 -5.96
C GLY A 346 20.54 17.81 -6.21
N SER A 347 19.85 17.74 -7.35
CA SER A 347 18.62 18.47 -7.64
C SER A 347 17.81 17.72 -8.68
N TRP A 348 16.51 18.01 -8.79
CA TRP A 348 15.65 17.38 -9.80
C TRP A 348 16.18 17.55 -11.23
N GLU A 349 16.64 18.75 -11.60
CA GLU A 349 17.16 19.05 -12.93
C GLU A 349 18.45 18.29 -13.25
N ALA A 350 19.36 18.20 -12.27
CA ALA A 350 20.61 17.46 -12.45
C ALA A 350 20.39 15.95 -12.46
N ASN A 351 19.51 15.44 -11.59
CA ASN A 351 19.10 14.03 -11.57
C ASN A 351 18.38 13.65 -12.86
N SER A 352 17.46 14.49 -13.36
CA SER A 352 16.73 14.28 -14.61
C SER A 352 17.67 14.06 -15.81
N ALA A 353 18.77 14.81 -15.88
CA ALA A 353 19.78 14.61 -16.92
C ALA A 353 20.46 13.22 -16.83
N LEU A 354 20.70 12.72 -15.62
CA LEU A 354 21.27 11.39 -15.38
C LEU A 354 20.27 10.28 -15.69
N TRP A 355 18.99 10.48 -15.29
CA TRP A 355 17.92 9.53 -15.62
C TRP A 355 17.73 9.35 -17.12
N GLU A 356 17.71 10.46 -17.87
CA GLU A 356 17.62 10.43 -19.34
C GLU A 356 18.86 9.77 -19.98
N GLN A 357 20.04 10.11 -19.51
CA GLN A 357 21.30 9.64 -20.13
C GLN A 357 21.55 8.17 -19.87
N TYR A 358 21.29 7.68 -18.64
CA TYR A 358 21.68 6.33 -18.21
C TYR A 358 20.50 5.39 -18.00
N GLY A 359 19.27 5.90 -18.04
CA GLY A 359 18.07 5.11 -17.71
C GLY A 359 17.98 4.75 -16.23
N ALA A 360 18.61 5.53 -15.35
CA ALA A 360 18.69 5.25 -13.91
C ALA A 360 17.44 5.67 -13.11
N GLY A 361 16.48 6.36 -13.73
CA GLY A 361 15.17 6.70 -13.15
C GLY A 361 14.09 5.71 -13.54
N TRP A 362 12.86 5.93 -13.04
CA TRP A 362 11.68 5.11 -13.35
C TRP A 362 11.39 5.01 -14.85
N ALA A 363 11.42 6.14 -15.52
CA ALA A 363 11.24 6.27 -16.96
C ALA A 363 12.05 7.45 -17.50
N SER A 364 12.56 7.31 -18.73
CA SER A 364 13.07 8.42 -19.53
C SER A 364 11.95 8.99 -20.42
N SER A 365 12.17 10.19 -21.01
CA SER A 365 11.25 10.77 -21.98
C SER A 365 11.08 9.92 -23.24
N TYR A 366 12.07 9.10 -23.59
CA TYR A 366 12.07 8.22 -24.76
C TYR A 366 11.08 7.06 -24.68
N ALA A 367 10.62 6.69 -23.48
CA ALA A 367 9.62 5.65 -23.30
C ALA A 367 8.20 6.10 -23.68
N ALA A 368 7.94 7.42 -23.78
CA ALA A 368 6.60 7.97 -23.98
C ALA A 368 5.92 7.53 -25.29
N ASP A 369 6.69 7.21 -26.35
CA ASP A 369 6.12 6.73 -27.61
C ASP A 369 5.60 5.28 -27.50
N TYR A 370 6.27 4.45 -26.68
CA TYR A 370 5.82 3.09 -26.40
C TYR A 370 4.70 3.06 -25.36
N ASP A 371 4.84 3.84 -24.29
CA ASP A 371 3.94 3.85 -23.13
C ASP A 371 3.49 5.28 -22.76
N PRO A 372 2.67 5.94 -23.60
CA PRO A 372 2.26 7.32 -23.37
C PRO A 372 1.33 7.50 -22.16
N ALA A 373 0.67 6.43 -21.70
CA ALA A 373 -0.26 6.51 -20.58
C ALA A 373 0.46 6.54 -19.23
N ASP A 374 1.64 5.93 -19.15
CA ASP A 374 2.42 5.81 -17.93
C ASP A 374 3.74 6.60 -18.02
N ALA A 375 4.65 6.22 -18.91
CA ALA A 375 5.94 6.89 -19.06
C ALA A 375 5.83 8.36 -19.53
N GLY A 376 4.83 8.69 -20.35
CA GLY A 376 4.53 10.07 -20.72
C GLY A 376 3.94 10.92 -19.59
N LYS A 377 3.51 10.29 -18.49
CA LYS A 377 2.88 10.93 -17.34
C LYS A 377 3.73 10.83 -16.08
N TYR A 378 4.34 9.68 -15.84
CA TYR A 378 5.14 9.35 -14.66
C TYR A 378 6.58 9.10 -15.06
N TYR A 379 7.23 10.10 -15.58
CA TYR A 379 8.63 10.04 -15.92
C TYR A 379 9.48 10.69 -14.82
N GLY A 380 10.70 10.23 -14.62
CA GLY A 380 11.59 10.79 -13.59
C GLY A 380 12.36 9.74 -12.81
N GLY A 381 12.61 10.04 -11.55
CA GLY A 381 13.44 9.25 -10.65
C GLY A 381 12.77 8.01 -10.08
N CYS A 382 13.37 7.49 -9.01
CA CYS A 382 12.86 6.32 -8.32
C CYS A 382 11.71 6.68 -7.38
N ALA A 383 10.52 6.11 -7.60
CA ALA A 383 9.38 6.32 -6.71
C ALA A 383 9.45 5.47 -5.41
N CYS A 384 10.59 4.81 -5.13
CA CYS A 384 10.77 3.88 -4.00
C CYS A 384 12.17 3.98 -3.35
N ASP A 385 12.89 5.07 -3.53
CA ASP A 385 14.24 5.24 -2.98
C ASP A 385 14.26 5.19 -1.45
N ASN A 386 13.14 5.54 -0.80
CA ASN A 386 12.94 5.43 0.64
C ASN A 386 12.58 4.01 1.13
N GLN A 387 12.55 3.03 0.24
CA GLN A 387 12.27 1.62 0.56
C GLN A 387 13.51 0.72 0.40
N THR A 388 14.64 1.29 0.01
CA THR A 388 15.90 0.57 -0.17
C THR A 388 16.49 0.05 1.15
N LEU A 389 17.45 -0.86 1.07
CA LEU A 389 18.27 -1.35 2.20
C LEU A 389 19.61 -0.62 2.29
N PHE A 390 19.69 0.51 1.60
CA PHE A 390 20.79 1.48 1.61
C PHE A 390 20.19 2.87 1.84
N ASP A 391 20.94 3.75 2.47
CA ASP A 391 20.55 5.15 2.59
C ASP A 391 20.66 5.89 1.24
N PHE A 392 20.20 7.11 1.18
CA PHE A 392 20.22 7.91 -0.05
C PHE A 392 21.63 8.21 -0.60
N SER A 393 22.68 7.92 0.16
CA SER A 393 24.07 8.01 -0.29
C SER A 393 24.66 6.70 -0.77
N GLY A 394 23.90 5.59 -0.68
CA GLY A 394 24.32 4.24 -1.02
C GLY A 394 25.04 3.50 0.11
N LYS A 395 25.01 4.01 1.35
CA LYS A 395 25.55 3.32 2.52
C LYS A 395 24.54 2.28 3.02
N ALA A 396 25.02 1.06 3.30
CA ALA A 396 24.21 -0.03 3.83
C ALA A 396 23.50 0.37 5.13
N LEU A 397 22.19 0.17 5.18
CA LEU A 397 21.37 0.34 6.38
C LEU A 397 21.46 -0.92 7.25
N GLU A 398 21.35 -0.77 8.57
CA GLU A 398 21.38 -1.92 9.49
C GLU A 398 20.29 -2.97 9.16
N SER A 399 19.20 -2.58 8.52
CA SER A 399 18.14 -3.48 8.06
C SER A 399 18.63 -4.52 7.05
N LEU A 400 19.68 -4.26 6.28
CA LEU A 400 20.30 -5.26 5.41
C LEU A 400 20.85 -6.47 6.16
N ARG A 401 21.25 -6.30 7.44
CA ARG A 401 21.72 -7.39 8.30
C ARG A 401 20.64 -8.45 8.61
N PHE A 402 19.37 -8.15 8.30
CA PHE A 402 18.25 -9.06 8.53
C PHE A 402 18.51 -10.46 7.96
N PHE A 403 18.97 -10.55 6.72
CA PHE A 403 19.11 -11.84 6.02
C PHE A 403 20.12 -12.78 6.69
N ASN A 404 21.19 -12.23 7.28
CA ASN A 404 22.14 -13.02 8.07
C ASN A 404 21.60 -13.37 9.45
N LEU A 405 20.87 -12.45 10.08
CA LEU A 405 20.51 -12.55 11.48
C LEU A 405 19.16 -13.24 11.73
N VAL A 406 18.29 -13.36 10.73
CA VAL A 406 16.93 -13.89 10.92
C VAL A 406 16.89 -15.32 11.46
N ARG A 407 17.92 -16.15 11.18
CA ARG A 407 17.98 -17.53 11.68
C ARG A 407 18.38 -17.61 13.16
N SER A 408 19.35 -16.80 13.58
CA SER A 408 19.85 -16.74 14.94
C SER A 408 19.12 -15.73 15.82
N GLY A 409 18.56 -14.71 15.21
CA GLY A 409 18.03 -13.53 15.86
C GLY A 409 19.12 -12.54 16.30
N ASN A 410 18.69 -11.31 16.60
CA ASN A 410 19.46 -10.31 17.30
C ASN A 410 18.58 -9.70 18.39
N ILE A 411 18.72 -10.19 19.62
CA ILE A 411 17.87 -9.80 20.73
C ILE A 411 18.54 -8.66 21.49
N VAL A 412 18.12 -7.45 21.21
CA VAL A 412 18.52 -6.23 21.93
C VAL A 412 17.43 -5.85 22.96
N PRO A 413 17.72 -4.97 23.92
CA PRO A 413 16.71 -4.49 24.87
C PRO A 413 15.49 -3.91 24.15
N VAL A 414 14.29 -4.27 24.65
CA VAL A 414 13.04 -3.72 24.14
C VAL A 414 12.97 -2.24 24.49
N LYS A 415 12.76 -1.40 23.50
CA LYS A 415 12.65 0.06 23.59
C LYS A 415 11.61 0.57 22.58
N ALA A 416 11.10 1.76 22.80
CA ALA A 416 10.24 2.39 21.82
C ALA A 416 11.01 2.67 20.51
N ASP A 417 10.34 2.43 19.39
CA ASP A 417 10.80 2.72 18.03
C ASP A 417 10.03 3.89 17.41
N ALA A 418 8.74 3.99 17.72
CA ALA A 418 7.88 5.10 17.31
C ALA A 418 6.73 5.31 18.30
N ILE A 419 6.04 6.44 18.17
CA ILE A 419 4.80 6.72 18.87
C ILE A 419 3.66 6.66 17.85
N ASP A 420 2.60 5.89 18.15
CA ASP A 420 1.40 5.86 17.32
C ASP A 420 0.72 7.23 17.32
N ASP A 421 0.25 7.67 16.16
CA ASP A 421 -0.60 8.85 16.05
C ASP A 421 -1.89 8.65 16.85
N THR A 422 -2.27 9.66 17.62
CA THR A 422 -3.51 9.67 18.40
C THR A 422 -4.55 10.51 17.69
N THR A 423 -5.78 9.98 17.57
CA THR A 423 -6.91 10.75 17.05
C THR A 423 -8.02 10.79 18.08
N LEU A 424 -8.55 11.98 18.34
CA LEU A 424 -9.70 12.22 19.21
C LEU A 424 -10.79 12.91 18.41
N MET A 425 -12.02 12.46 18.60
CA MET A 425 -13.22 13.19 18.17
C MET A 425 -13.89 13.73 19.41
N ILE A 426 -14.03 15.04 19.52
CA ILE A 426 -14.58 15.74 20.69
C ILE A 426 -15.72 16.61 20.22
N ASP A 427 -16.92 16.40 20.80
CA ASP A 427 -18.04 17.27 20.53
C ASP A 427 -17.79 18.68 21.07
N LEU A 428 -18.27 19.71 20.36
CA LEU A 428 -18.13 21.12 20.78
C LEU A 428 -18.69 21.41 22.15
N THR A 429 -19.60 20.58 22.67
CA THR A 429 -20.19 20.71 24.03
C THR A 429 -19.33 20.03 25.10
N GLU A 430 -18.41 19.11 24.73
CA GLU A 430 -17.57 18.37 25.66
C GLU A 430 -16.31 19.16 26.06
N GLU A 431 -15.66 18.75 27.13
CA GLU A 431 -14.37 19.30 27.54
C GLU A 431 -13.24 18.69 26.71
N VAL A 432 -12.33 19.52 26.20
CA VAL A 432 -11.14 19.07 25.45
C VAL A 432 -10.10 18.56 26.45
N VAL A 433 -10.03 17.25 26.60
CA VAL A 433 -9.06 16.57 27.46
C VAL A 433 -8.22 15.61 26.63
N LEU A 434 -6.91 15.85 26.59
CA LEU A 434 -5.97 14.96 25.93
C LEU A 434 -5.59 13.78 26.84
N PRO A 435 -5.22 12.61 26.29
CA PRO A 435 -4.84 11.46 27.09
C PRO A 435 -3.48 11.70 27.79
N ASP A 436 -3.33 11.14 28.99
CA ASP A 436 -2.08 11.17 29.76
C ASP A 436 -1.04 10.17 29.24
N THR A 437 -1.46 9.22 28.39
CA THR A 437 -0.60 8.19 27.78
C THR A 437 -0.93 8.02 26.30
N VAL A 438 0.07 7.64 25.52
CA VAL A 438 -0.04 7.25 24.11
C VAL A 438 0.56 5.86 23.92
N ASN A 439 0.25 5.20 22.81
CA ASN A 439 0.89 3.92 22.49
C ASN A 439 2.26 4.15 21.83
N ALA A 440 3.30 3.57 22.42
CA ALA A 440 4.58 3.40 21.74
C ALA A 440 4.60 2.05 21.02
N VAL A 441 5.04 2.05 19.78
CA VAL A 441 5.42 0.84 19.04
C VAL A 441 6.83 0.49 19.44
N MET A 442 7.02 -0.69 20.05
CA MET A 442 8.33 -1.13 20.51
C MET A 442 9.10 -1.80 19.35
N ASN A 443 10.43 -1.86 19.47
CA ASN A 443 11.29 -2.49 18.47
C ASN A 443 10.99 -4.00 18.24
N ASP A 444 10.35 -4.68 19.19
CA ASP A 444 9.87 -6.08 19.05
C ASP A 444 8.46 -6.16 18.42
N ASN A 445 7.94 -5.05 17.89
CA ASN A 445 6.60 -4.87 17.32
C ASN A 445 5.45 -4.99 18.33
N THR A 446 5.72 -5.01 19.64
CA THR A 446 4.67 -4.88 20.66
C THR A 446 4.26 -3.41 20.84
N ARG A 447 3.07 -3.17 21.43
CA ARG A 447 2.61 -1.84 21.78
C ARG A 447 2.52 -1.68 23.28
N GLN A 448 3.03 -0.57 23.81
CA GLN A 448 3.02 -0.25 25.22
C GLN A 448 2.52 1.18 25.44
N ALA A 449 1.64 1.36 26.43
CA ALA A 449 1.22 2.70 26.85
C ALA A 449 2.37 3.39 27.60
N VAL A 450 2.76 4.56 27.12
CA VAL A 450 3.81 5.40 27.72
C VAL A 450 3.27 6.78 28.08
N PRO A 451 3.74 7.42 29.15
CA PRO A 451 3.35 8.76 29.50
C PRO A 451 3.69 9.76 28.40
N VAL A 452 2.79 10.72 28.14
CA VAL A 452 2.99 11.79 27.17
C VAL A 452 2.92 13.16 27.83
N VAL A 453 3.72 14.08 27.35
CA VAL A 453 3.68 15.50 27.73
C VAL A 453 3.30 16.29 26.49
N TRP A 454 2.05 16.77 26.47
CA TRP A 454 1.54 17.60 25.39
C TRP A 454 2.04 19.06 25.50
N GLU A 455 2.26 19.70 24.36
CA GLU A 455 2.44 21.14 24.30
C GLU A 455 1.21 21.89 24.81
N ALA A 456 1.38 23.14 25.24
CA ALA A 456 0.24 23.94 25.70
C ALA A 456 -0.77 24.18 24.57
N TYR A 457 -2.05 23.94 24.85
CA TYR A 457 -3.15 24.17 23.92
C TYR A 457 -4.26 25.00 24.58
N ASP A 458 -5.02 25.72 23.77
CA ASP A 458 -6.14 26.54 24.22
C ASP A 458 -7.46 25.83 23.87
N ALA A 459 -8.00 25.06 24.80
CA ALA A 459 -9.26 24.34 24.66
C ALA A 459 -10.45 25.25 24.35
N ALA A 460 -10.45 26.48 24.90
CA ALA A 460 -11.53 27.43 24.66
C ALA A 460 -11.47 28.00 23.23
N ALA A 461 -10.25 28.31 22.75
CA ALA A 461 -10.07 28.73 21.36
C ALA A 461 -10.42 27.63 20.36
N MET A 462 -10.12 26.36 20.69
CA MET A 462 -10.48 25.21 19.85
C MET A 462 -12.00 25.08 19.72
N LYS A 463 -12.74 25.17 20.80
CA LYS A 463 -14.23 25.19 20.80
C LYS A 463 -14.78 26.38 20.02
N ALA A 464 -14.27 27.58 20.27
CA ALA A 464 -14.71 28.79 19.58
C ALA A 464 -14.43 28.78 18.07
N GLY A 465 -13.47 27.97 17.64
CA GLY A 465 -13.14 27.75 16.22
C GLY A 465 -14.16 26.89 15.47
N GLY A 466 -15.07 26.22 16.19
CA GLY A 466 -16.10 25.36 15.59
C GLY A 466 -15.56 24.03 15.06
N VAL A 467 -16.31 23.41 14.15
CA VAL A 467 -15.99 22.10 13.58
C VAL A 467 -14.75 22.18 12.69
N GLN A 468 -13.64 21.67 13.18
CA GLN A 468 -12.36 21.56 12.46
C GLN A 468 -11.40 20.63 13.21
N THR A 469 -10.27 20.27 12.57
CA THR A 469 -9.24 19.44 13.19
C THR A 469 -8.05 20.29 13.63
N TYR A 470 -7.58 20.03 14.85
CA TYR A 470 -6.38 20.63 15.42
C TYR A 470 -5.31 19.58 15.61
N THR A 471 -4.07 19.92 15.25
CA THR A 471 -2.89 19.08 15.52
C THR A 471 -2.19 19.58 16.77
N ILE A 472 -2.16 18.77 17.83
CA ILE A 472 -1.43 19.07 19.06
C ILE A 472 -0.22 18.15 19.13
N ARG A 473 0.95 18.76 19.35
CA ARG A 473 2.21 18.03 19.46
C ARG A 473 2.54 17.76 20.93
N GLY A 474 3.38 16.75 21.14
CA GLY A 474 3.86 16.39 22.47
C GLY A 474 5.14 15.58 22.38
N THR A 475 5.55 15.04 23.52
CA THR A 475 6.72 14.17 23.64
C THR A 475 6.38 12.99 24.53
N ALA A 476 6.66 11.78 24.09
CA ALA A 476 6.50 10.54 24.83
C ALA A 476 7.77 9.68 24.65
N ASP A 477 8.35 9.20 25.75
CA ASP A 477 9.61 8.44 25.77
C ASP A 477 10.76 9.10 25.00
N GLY A 478 10.80 10.45 25.00
CA GLY A 478 11.81 11.24 24.31
C GLY A 478 11.57 11.42 22.80
N MET A 479 10.47 10.86 22.25
CA MET A 479 10.11 10.94 20.83
C MET A 479 8.93 11.90 20.61
N PRO A 480 8.78 12.47 19.39
CA PRO A 480 7.62 13.26 19.02
C PRO A 480 6.32 12.44 19.15
N ALA A 481 5.29 13.03 19.70
CA ALA A 481 3.93 12.50 19.74
C ALA A 481 2.98 13.51 19.09
N THR A 482 1.95 13.01 18.39
CA THR A 482 0.96 13.84 17.71
C THR A 482 -0.45 13.41 18.10
N CYS A 483 -1.31 14.40 18.41
CA CYS A 483 -2.74 14.18 18.61
C CYS A 483 -3.53 15.02 17.61
N GLN A 484 -4.31 14.36 16.76
CA GLN A 484 -5.30 15.00 15.89
C GLN A 484 -6.62 15.11 16.65
N VAL A 485 -7.02 16.32 17.03
CA VAL A 485 -8.27 16.58 17.73
C VAL A 485 -9.28 17.11 16.73
N ALA A 486 -10.19 16.26 16.29
CA ALA A 486 -11.32 16.65 15.45
C ALA A 486 -12.45 17.18 16.33
N MET A 487 -12.65 18.49 16.32
CA MET A 487 -13.83 19.11 16.91
C MET A 487 -15.02 18.84 16.03
N ILE A 488 -16.04 18.18 16.56
CA ILE A 488 -17.23 17.76 15.82
C ILE A 488 -18.52 18.27 16.50
N ARG A 489 -19.62 18.24 15.78
CA ARG A 489 -20.97 18.23 16.36
C ARG A 489 -21.53 16.82 16.22
N TYR A 490 -21.70 16.12 17.33
CA TYR A 490 -22.23 14.76 17.32
C TYR A 490 -23.69 14.78 16.85
N ASN A 491 -23.96 14.01 15.81
CA ASN A 491 -25.33 13.81 15.33
C ASN A 491 -25.95 12.60 16.03
N TYR A 492 -27.00 12.83 16.80
CA TYR A 492 -27.69 11.79 17.58
C TYR A 492 -28.59 10.88 16.72
N LEU A 493 -28.84 11.25 15.46
CA LEU A 493 -29.64 10.46 14.52
C LEU A 493 -28.84 9.29 13.92
N ARG A 494 -29.51 8.17 13.76
CA ARG A 494 -28.96 7.01 13.07
C ARG A 494 -29.30 7.11 11.59
N ASN A 495 -28.40 6.61 10.73
CA ASN A 495 -28.54 6.64 9.27
C ASN A 495 -29.05 8.01 8.77
N TRP A 496 -28.44 9.07 9.27
CA TRP A 496 -28.85 10.47 9.07
C TRP A 496 -28.66 10.98 7.64
N SER A 497 -27.77 10.33 6.87
CA SER A 497 -27.51 10.57 5.44
C SER A 497 -28.01 9.42 4.56
N PHE A 498 -28.77 8.47 5.10
CA PHE A 498 -29.33 7.32 4.39
C PHE A 498 -28.32 6.37 3.72
N GLU A 499 -27.03 6.48 4.05
CA GLU A 499 -25.95 5.67 3.44
C GLU A 499 -25.96 4.21 3.89
N ASP A 500 -26.44 3.94 5.11
CA ASP A 500 -26.54 2.60 5.64
C ASP A 500 -27.70 1.80 5.03
N ALA A 501 -27.72 0.50 5.27
CA ALA A 501 -28.86 -0.32 4.92
C ALA A 501 -30.12 0.14 5.70
N ASP A 502 -31.26 0.17 5.04
CA ASP A 502 -32.54 0.48 5.71
C ASP A 502 -32.88 -0.59 6.74
N ASN A 503 -32.70 -0.24 8.00
CA ASN A 503 -33.01 -1.09 9.16
C ASN A 503 -34.31 -0.69 9.87
N GLY A 504 -35.12 0.19 9.24
CA GLY A 504 -36.35 0.74 9.83
C GLY A 504 -36.11 1.82 10.88
N GLU A 505 -34.97 2.46 10.87
CA GLU A 505 -34.61 3.57 11.76
C GLU A 505 -35.42 4.83 11.40
N TRP A 506 -35.65 5.04 10.11
CA TRP A 506 -36.56 6.04 9.59
C TRP A 506 -37.90 5.42 9.22
N VAL A 507 -38.96 5.92 9.82
CA VAL A 507 -40.33 5.41 9.61
C VAL A 507 -41.13 6.39 8.77
N ALA A 508 -41.47 5.97 7.56
CA ALA A 508 -42.35 6.72 6.68
C ALA A 508 -43.82 6.29 6.91
N ASN A 509 -44.68 7.26 7.28
CA ASN A 509 -46.13 7.05 7.34
C ASN A 509 -46.78 7.69 6.10
N ASN A 510 -47.18 6.86 5.14
CA ASN A 510 -47.80 7.28 3.88
C ASN A 510 -49.28 7.57 4.06
N ILE A 511 -49.66 8.85 4.25
CA ILE A 511 -51.01 9.32 4.57
C ILE A 511 -51.84 9.45 3.29
N GLY A 512 -51.28 10.06 2.26
CA GLY A 512 -51.99 10.38 1.02
C GLY A 512 -51.94 9.29 -0.07
N GLY A 513 -51.21 8.21 0.16
CA GLY A 513 -50.98 7.17 -0.84
C GLY A 513 -49.90 7.53 -1.88
N CYS A 514 -48.84 8.22 -1.45
CA CYS A 514 -47.67 8.52 -2.25
C CYS A 514 -47.11 7.24 -2.91
N GLU A 515 -46.83 7.31 -4.21
CA GLU A 515 -46.48 6.12 -5.02
C GLU A 515 -45.09 5.59 -4.70
N GLN A 516 -44.13 6.46 -4.35
CA GLN A 516 -42.74 6.09 -4.07
C GLN A 516 -42.24 6.80 -2.80
N LEU A 517 -41.80 6.01 -1.85
CA LEU A 517 -41.17 6.41 -0.60
C LEU A 517 -40.09 5.38 -0.26
N TYR A 518 -38.82 5.68 -0.55
CA TYR A 518 -37.71 4.75 -0.34
C TYR A 518 -36.34 5.46 -0.32
N ILE A 519 -35.30 4.78 0.14
CA ILE A 519 -33.90 5.25 0.03
C ILE A 519 -33.41 4.99 -1.40
N GLU A 520 -33.10 6.06 -2.13
CA GLU A 520 -32.57 6.01 -3.51
C GLU A 520 -31.05 6.18 -3.49
N GLU A 521 -30.32 5.39 -4.30
CA GLU A 521 -28.89 5.57 -4.54
C GLU A 521 -28.67 6.38 -5.82
N LYS A 522 -28.31 7.66 -5.65
CA LYS A 522 -28.04 8.57 -6.77
C LYS A 522 -27.21 9.76 -6.30
N LYS A 523 -25.90 9.65 -6.43
CA LYS A 523 -24.92 10.63 -5.97
C LYS A 523 -25.18 12.07 -6.41
N THR A 524 -25.72 12.29 -7.63
CA THR A 524 -26.00 13.64 -8.16
C THR A 524 -27.15 14.34 -7.46
N ASP A 525 -27.96 13.59 -6.73
CA ASP A 525 -29.20 14.05 -6.06
C ASP A 525 -29.07 13.97 -4.52
N SER A 526 -27.85 13.74 -4.00
CA SER A 526 -27.55 13.66 -2.56
C SER A 526 -26.71 14.85 -2.11
N VAL A 527 -26.92 15.31 -0.87
CA VAL A 527 -26.09 16.32 -0.21
C VAL A 527 -24.82 15.67 0.34
N THR A 528 -25.00 14.54 1.04
CA THR A 528 -23.93 13.77 1.66
C THR A 528 -23.91 12.37 1.06
N GLY A 529 -22.72 11.86 0.73
CA GLY A 529 -22.55 10.50 0.23
C GLY A 529 -23.15 10.24 -1.14
N THR A 530 -23.91 9.13 -1.26
CA THR A 530 -24.48 8.67 -2.54
C THR A 530 -25.97 8.37 -2.47
N LYS A 531 -26.59 8.37 -1.29
CA LYS A 531 -27.99 8.03 -1.05
C LYS A 531 -28.76 9.17 -0.42
N HIS A 532 -30.07 9.11 -0.54
CA HIS A 532 -31.02 10.05 0.06
C HIS A 532 -32.40 9.39 0.18
N TYR A 533 -33.32 9.96 0.96
CA TYR A 533 -34.70 9.54 0.99
C TYR A 533 -35.49 10.17 -0.15
N HIS A 534 -36.05 9.36 -1.05
CA HIS A 534 -36.80 9.75 -2.22
C HIS A 534 -38.30 9.70 -1.99
N PHE A 535 -39.04 10.73 -2.50
CA PHE A 535 -40.50 10.66 -2.66
C PHE A 535 -40.93 11.10 -4.06
N TYR A 536 -41.94 10.40 -4.58
CA TYR A 536 -42.54 10.74 -5.88
C TYR A 536 -43.98 10.25 -5.96
N SER A 537 -44.84 11.02 -6.61
CA SER A 537 -46.16 10.58 -7.07
C SER A 537 -46.55 11.30 -8.33
N ALA A 538 -46.97 10.55 -9.37
CA ALA A 538 -47.55 11.11 -10.59
C ALA A 538 -49.01 11.60 -10.41
N ALA A 539 -49.71 11.05 -9.40
CA ALA A 539 -51.05 11.43 -9.07
C ALA A 539 -51.11 12.74 -8.28
N ALA A 540 -51.77 13.76 -8.81
CA ALA A 540 -51.91 15.04 -8.13
C ALA A 540 -52.55 14.88 -6.73
N GLY A 541 -51.96 15.53 -5.73
CA GLY A 541 -52.46 15.58 -4.35
C GLY A 541 -52.31 14.29 -3.54
N THR A 542 -51.60 13.29 -4.04
CA THR A 542 -51.36 12.03 -3.25
C THR A 542 -50.08 12.07 -2.43
N VAL A 543 -49.20 13.06 -2.63
CA VAL A 543 -48.01 13.22 -1.75
C VAL A 543 -48.45 13.83 -0.44
N GLU A 544 -48.66 12.99 0.56
CA GLU A 544 -48.86 13.36 1.96
C GLU A 544 -48.27 12.25 2.84
N PHE A 545 -47.16 12.55 3.54
CA PHE A 545 -46.48 11.59 4.42
C PHE A 545 -45.72 12.30 5.54
N THR A 546 -45.35 11.52 6.56
CA THR A 546 -44.31 11.89 7.51
C THR A 546 -43.16 10.94 7.39
N LEU A 547 -41.93 11.43 7.61
CA LEU A 547 -40.74 10.65 7.81
C LEU A 547 -40.18 10.97 9.19
N GLU A 548 -40.11 9.98 10.09
CA GLU A 548 -39.80 10.17 11.49
C GLU A 548 -38.70 9.24 11.99
N GLN A 549 -37.88 9.71 12.93
CA GLN A 549 -37.04 8.88 13.79
C GLN A 549 -37.31 9.14 15.25
N ASN A 550 -37.39 8.05 16.06
CA ASN A 550 -37.64 8.11 17.49
C ASN A 550 -36.37 7.79 18.26
N LEU A 551 -36.11 8.60 19.30
CA LEU A 551 -34.95 8.47 20.19
C LEU A 551 -35.43 8.39 21.63
N THR A 552 -34.85 7.47 22.41
CA THR A 552 -35.23 7.23 23.82
C THR A 552 -34.10 7.40 24.82
N ASP A 553 -32.89 7.69 24.30
CA ASP A 553 -31.63 7.68 25.03
C ASP A 553 -30.83 8.98 24.85
N LEU A 554 -31.51 10.07 24.50
CA LEU A 554 -30.87 11.38 24.43
C LEU A 554 -30.52 11.88 25.85
N PRO A 555 -29.28 12.37 26.06
CA PRO A 555 -28.94 13.09 27.28
C PRO A 555 -29.86 14.29 27.53
N ALA A 556 -30.10 14.65 28.81
CA ALA A 556 -30.77 15.90 29.10
C ALA A 556 -29.97 17.10 28.56
N GLY A 557 -30.65 18.01 27.85
CA GLY A 557 -29.98 19.13 27.20
C GLY A 557 -30.89 19.90 26.25
N ARG A 558 -30.27 20.79 25.49
CA ARG A 558 -30.94 21.52 24.41
C ARG A 558 -30.41 21.01 23.09
N TYR A 559 -31.28 20.89 22.08
CA TYR A 559 -30.95 20.29 20.79
C TYR A 559 -31.44 21.16 19.63
N ASP A 560 -30.62 21.20 18.58
CA ASP A 560 -30.97 21.80 17.29
C ASP A 560 -31.24 20.67 16.29
N TYR A 561 -32.35 20.83 15.51
CA TYR A 561 -32.76 19.86 14.49
C TYR A 561 -32.83 20.52 13.12
N GLU A 562 -32.20 19.94 12.12
CA GLU A 562 -32.24 20.37 10.73
C GLU A 562 -32.23 19.18 9.75
N LEU A 563 -32.69 19.43 8.53
CA LEU A 563 -32.55 18.51 7.40
C LEU A 563 -32.48 19.30 6.10
N ALA A 564 -31.93 18.68 5.06
CA ALA A 564 -31.95 19.21 3.71
C ALA A 564 -33.11 18.56 2.94
N ILE A 565 -33.92 19.40 2.28
CA ILE A 565 -35.02 18.95 1.41
C ILE A 565 -34.96 19.71 0.08
N MET A 566 -35.13 18.99 -1.03
CA MET A 566 -35.36 19.59 -2.36
C MET A 566 -36.48 18.88 -3.09
N GLY A 567 -37.06 19.54 -4.08
CA GLY A 567 -38.09 18.94 -4.92
C GLY A 567 -38.74 19.92 -5.86
N GLY A 568 -39.78 19.46 -6.57
CA GLY A 568 -40.52 20.26 -7.51
C GLY A 568 -41.92 19.72 -7.82
N ASP A 569 -42.66 20.46 -8.65
CA ASP A 569 -44.03 20.13 -9.11
C ASP A 569 -45.03 19.93 -7.96
N GLY A 570 -44.74 20.50 -6.79
CA GLY A 570 -45.56 20.33 -5.57
C GLY A 570 -46.94 20.97 -5.63
N GLY A 571 -47.15 21.96 -6.48
CA GLY A 571 -48.36 22.80 -6.46
C GLY A 571 -48.42 23.64 -5.18
N GLU A 572 -49.60 23.66 -4.50
CA GLU A 572 -49.65 24.18 -3.12
C GLU A 572 -49.04 23.16 -2.18
N THR A 573 -48.14 23.62 -1.33
CA THR A 573 -47.40 22.74 -0.41
C THR A 573 -47.64 23.14 1.05
N ASP A 574 -47.69 22.11 1.93
CA ASP A 574 -47.59 22.27 3.36
C ASP A 574 -46.46 21.35 3.83
N ILE A 575 -45.27 21.92 3.99
CA ILE A 575 -44.03 21.19 4.32
C ILE A 575 -43.44 21.85 5.56
N TYR A 576 -43.10 21.03 6.56
CA TYR A 576 -42.40 21.49 7.73
C TYR A 576 -41.64 20.38 8.45
N THR A 577 -40.53 20.73 9.05
CA THR A 577 -39.85 19.90 10.06
C THR A 577 -40.49 20.10 11.43
N TYR A 578 -40.40 19.08 12.26
CA TYR A 578 -40.95 19.17 13.63
C TYR A 578 -40.21 18.29 14.60
N VAL A 579 -40.33 18.67 15.90
CA VAL A 579 -39.85 17.86 17.03
C VAL A 579 -40.98 17.63 17.98
N LYS A 580 -41.17 16.37 18.42
CA LYS A 580 -42.08 15.98 19.50
C LYS A 580 -41.26 15.51 20.70
N VAL A 581 -41.67 15.89 21.89
CA VAL A 581 -41.17 15.37 23.16
C VAL A 581 -42.31 14.66 23.86
N ASN A 582 -42.11 13.40 24.24
CA ASN A 582 -43.15 12.55 24.84
C ASN A 582 -44.44 12.51 24.03
N GLY A 583 -44.33 12.47 22.71
CA GLY A 583 -45.45 12.44 21.77
C GLY A 583 -46.15 13.77 21.52
N THR A 584 -45.77 14.84 22.21
CA THR A 584 -46.32 16.21 22.02
C THR A 584 -45.40 17.02 21.15
N GLU A 585 -45.91 17.60 20.04
CA GLU A 585 -45.15 18.52 19.21
C GLU A 585 -44.80 19.78 19.99
N VAL A 586 -43.51 20.05 20.13
CA VAL A 586 -42.98 21.19 20.90
C VAL A 586 -42.42 22.29 19.98
N ALA A 587 -42.04 21.95 18.76
CA ALA A 587 -41.51 22.90 17.80
C ALA A 587 -41.71 22.42 16.35
N ARG A 588 -41.88 23.37 15.44
CA ARG A 588 -41.85 23.14 13.98
C ARG A 588 -41.23 24.31 13.24
N GLN A 589 -40.70 24.02 12.05
CA GLN A 589 -40.19 25.01 11.12
C GLN A 589 -40.71 24.71 9.71
N ALA A 590 -41.34 25.72 9.09
CA ALA A 590 -41.84 25.62 7.72
C ALA A 590 -40.68 25.45 6.73
N SER A 591 -40.95 24.69 5.66
CA SER A 591 -40.01 24.43 4.56
C SER A 591 -40.72 24.51 3.23
N THR A 592 -39.96 24.46 2.14
CA THR A 592 -40.48 24.54 0.78
C THR A 592 -39.62 23.70 -0.20
N ILE A 593 -40.24 23.27 -1.29
CA ILE A 593 -39.57 22.69 -2.45
C ILE A 593 -39.78 23.57 -3.65
N THR A 594 -38.73 23.84 -4.45
CA THR A 594 -38.80 24.77 -5.58
C THR A 594 -38.33 24.20 -6.91
N SER A 595 -37.17 23.57 -6.94
CA SER A 595 -36.61 22.97 -8.16
C SER A 595 -35.45 21.98 -7.83
N TYR A 596 -34.97 21.33 -8.90
CA TYR A 596 -33.81 20.43 -8.83
C TYR A 596 -32.53 21.17 -8.40
N ASN A 597 -31.76 20.55 -7.52
CA ASN A 597 -30.53 21.09 -6.92
C ASN A 597 -30.71 22.41 -6.13
N VAL A 598 -31.93 22.74 -5.73
CA VAL A 598 -32.20 23.84 -4.80
C VAL A 598 -32.68 23.23 -3.49
N TRP A 599 -31.77 23.15 -2.54
CA TRP A 599 -32.02 22.60 -1.21
C TRP A 599 -32.49 23.68 -0.25
N ASP A 600 -33.59 23.41 0.47
CA ASP A 600 -34.01 24.16 1.64
C ASP A 600 -33.56 23.43 2.90
N VAL A 601 -33.13 24.18 3.90
CA VAL A 601 -32.62 23.61 5.17
C VAL A 601 -33.33 24.26 6.34
N PRO A 602 -34.57 23.82 6.66
CA PRO A 602 -35.30 24.30 7.85
C PRO A 602 -34.61 23.88 9.14
N VAL A 603 -34.39 24.84 10.07
CA VAL A 603 -33.72 24.64 11.34
C VAL A 603 -34.64 24.93 12.49
N ILE A 604 -34.74 24.01 13.47
CA ILE A 604 -35.38 24.19 14.77
C ILE A 604 -34.30 24.27 15.82
N ASN A 605 -34.21 25.36 16.57
CA ASN A 605 -33.16 25.58 17.54
C ASN A 605 -33.63 25.38 18.98
N GLY A 606 -32.77 24.83 19.82
CA GLY A 606 -32.84 24.87 21.27
C GLY A 606 -34.02 24.12 21.88
N VAL A 607 -34.41 22.98 21.33
CA VAL A 607 -35.44 22.10 21.92
C VAL A 607 -34.93 21.53 23.22
N GLU A 608 -35.66 21.78 24.32
CA GLU A 608 -35.32 21.25 25.64
C GLU A 608 -35.77 19.79 25.78
N VAL A 609 -34.85 18.93 26.23
CA VAL A 609 -35.03 17.50 26.46
C VAL A 609 -34.60 17.19 27.90
N ALA A 610 -35.47 16.55 28.69
CA ALA A 610 -35.12 16.07 30.01
C ALA A 610 -34.64 14.61 29.99
N GLU A 611 -33.98 14.16 31.03
CA GLU A 611 -33.55 12.79 31.18
C GLU A 611 -34.74 11.81 31.11
N GLY A 612 -34.66 10.83 30.19
CA GLY A 612 -35.73 9.84 30.02
C GLY A 612 -36.86 10.26 29.08
N ASP A 613 -36.79 11.44 28.48
CA ASP A 613 -37.76 11.86 27.47
C ASP A 613 -37.61 11.02 26.19
N THR A 614 -38.74 10.75 25.53
CA THR A 614 -38.77 10.25 24.18
C THR A 614 -38.85 11.40 23.19
N VAL A 615 -37.89 11.49 22.29
CA VAL A 615 -37.85 12.55 21.27
C VAL A 615 -38.14 11.94 19.89
N THR A 616 -39.10 12.55 19.16
CA THR A 616 -39.36 12.23 17.74
C THR A 616 -38.98 13.44 16.92
N VAL A 617 -38.06 13.25 15.98
CA VAL A 617 -37.79 14.24 14.95
C VAL A 617 -38.41 13.80 13.62
N GLY A 618 -38.91 14.73 12.85
CA GLY A 618 -39.55 14.36 11.60
C GLY A 618 -39.77 15.53 10.63
N VAL A 619 -40.18 15.15 9.43
CA VAL A 619 -40.68 16.06 8.41
C VAL A 619 -42.06 15.62 7.96
N TYR A 620 -42.95 16.57 7.81
CA TYR A 620 -44.26 16.44 7.17
C TYR A 620 -44.17 17.04 5.78
N VAL A 621 -44.59 16.27 4.78
CA VAL A 621 -44.63 16.71 3.38
C VAL A 621 -46.03 16.51 2.83
N LYS A 622 -46.65 17.58 2.35
CA LYS A 622 -47.92 17.55 1.65
C LYS A 622 -47.85 18.43 0.41
N CYS A 623 -48.22 17.89 -0.73
CA CYS A 623 -48.24 18.57 -2.03
C CYS A 623 -49.60 18.36 -2.71
N SER A 624 -50.16 19.43 -3.31
CA SER A 624 -51.39 19.33 -4.12
C SER A 624 -51.12 18.77 -5.52
N GLY A 625 -49.85 18.77 -5.96
CA GLY A 625 -49.42 18.41 -7.30
C GLY A 625 -49.72 19.50 -8.35
N SER A 626 -48.96 19.54 -9.42
CA SER A 626 -49.11 20.50 -10.51
C SER A 626 -49.52 19.87 -11.84
N GLY A 627 -50.07 18.67 -11.83
CA GLY A 627 -50.48 17.92 -13.03
C GLY A 627 -49.38 17.00 -13.60
N ASN A 628 -48.11 17.22 -13.23
CA ASN A 628 -46.96 16.37 -13.59
C ASN A 628 -46.50 15.48 -12.42
N GLY A 629 -47.29 15.45 -11.33
CA GLY A 629 -46.89 14.84 -10.08
C GLY A 629 -46.07 15.77 -9.18
N ALA A 630 -45.64 15.22 -8.03
CA ALA A 630 -44.71 15.92 -7.13
C ALA A 630 -43.53 14.97 -6.80
N TRP A 631 -42.37 15.53 -6.61
CA TRP A 631 -41.15 14.75 -6.34
C TRP A 631 -40.24 15.52 -5.40
N GLY A 632 -39.40 14.78 -4.68
CA GLY A 632 -38.36 15.40 -3.87
C GLY A 632 -37.42 14.40 -3.22
N LYS A 633 -36.46 14.99 -2.52
CA LYS A 633 -35.38 14.30 -1.83
C LYS A 633 -35.20 14.91 -0.44
N ILE A 634 -34.86 14.07 0.52
CA ILE A 634 -34.51 14.46 1.89
C ILE A 634 -33.17 13.83 2.20
N ASP A 635 -32.24 14.62 2.74
CA ASP A 635 -30.89 14.15 3.06
C ASP A 635 -30.28 14.99 4.19
N ASP A 636 -29.12 14.58 4.67
CA ASP A 636 -28.28 15.32 5.63
C ASP A 636 -29.06 15.79 6.86
N VAL A 637 -29.78 14.86 7.51
CA VAL A 637 -30.63 15.12 8.69
C VAL A 637 -29.78 15.19 9.96
N LYS A 638 -29.91 16.26 10.76
CA LYS A 638 -29.08 16.45 11.95
C LYS A 638 -29.89 16.74 13.17
N LEU A 639 -29.51 16.11 14.29
CA LEU A 639 -29.93 16.46 15.66
C LEU A 639 -28.66 16.57 16.49
N ASN A 640 -28.26 17.80 16.77
CA ASN A 640 -27.04 18.10 17.49
C ASN A 640 -27.37 18.75 18.84
N ALA A 641 -26.50 18.62 19.85
CA ALA A 641 -26.60 19.43 21.04
C ALA A 641 -26.44 20.92 20.68
N ALA A 642 -27.32 21.76 21.19
CA ALA A 642 -27.27 23.21 21.02
C ALA A 642 -26.12 23.82 21.81
N GLU A 643 -25.52 24.87 21.24
CA GLU A 643 -24.46 25.63 21.92
C GLU A 643 -24.94 26.35 23.18
#